data_89e8b5d9c85809099fc314a243a02521
#
_entry.id   89e8b5d9c85809099fc314a243a02521
#
_cell.length_a   1.000
_cell.length_b   1.000
_cell.length_c   1.000
_cell.angle_alpha   90.00
_cell.angle_beta   90.00
_cell.angle_gamma   90.00
#
_symmetry.space_group_name_H-M   'P 1'
#
loop_
_entity.id
_entity.type
_entity.pdbx_description
1 polymer ?
#
loop_
_entity_poly.entity_id
_entity_poly.type
_entity_poly.pdbx_seq_one_letter_code
_entity_poly.pdbx_strand_id
1 'polypeptide(L)'
;ILLWLGGLIRTCLLLFISFSYSGSPAWMRGLEGVQTAVIHGLLYPVYISFLWAYGWSTVELVWGWHSWQGLVQGYFVLGLSLLIWKRHVPTILLTAKKERTEKKGKASLQRLLGYMKPFSGRFAAVFFFVVISSLGEMAIPHYTGKMTDWIMNEDEPEAFNHAITVMTLMTIMSAVCEFVCDLIYNITMSRIHTSIQGLVFQAVLKQDIAFFDKATTGDIVSRITTDTNTMSESLSEKLSLLMWYFMRVIFLFGSMLMLSTRLCCFTLLGLPVIWIIPEIFGRFYQKLSAQVQDSLAKANEVATETFSSMKTVRSFANEDGETERYRKCLEDTFALNKVEAAAYAVSTWTNSMSSLALKVSILYYGGRLVTGSDVSSGDLVSFVLYELQFTSAVEVLMSYWPHVKKAVGASEKIFEYVDRKPDVPPDGSLAPKTLKGHVQFRNVTFAYPKRPDTDVLKNVSLELKAGKITALVGPSGSGKTTVVSLLERFYQPQNGEILLDQKPLLSYKDQYLHEKISVVSQEPVLFARSVRENIKYGKENATNEEIYAAARLANAHDFISSLPKGYDTDAGEKGGQVSGGQKQRIAIARALIQKPQILVLDDATSSLDTESEHRVYSALKKELQSCTVLLISHRLSGVENADHILFLREGELVEEGNHQQLLDKQGFYAEFVKQQNTAIHRNADNDRQTDRQTDRPIDRQTDRQTDRQTDRQTDRQTDRQTDRQTDRQTDRQTDRP
;
A
#
# COMPACT_ATOMS: atom_id res chain seq x y z
N ILE A 1 44.01 -5.59 34.56
CA ILE A 1 42.85 -5.36 35.44
C ILE A 1 42.74 -3.86 35.77
N LEU A 2 43.80 -3.24 36.29
CA LEU A 2 43.78 -1.79 36.65
C LEU A 2 43.48 -0.87 35.46
N LEU A 3 43.97 -1.17 34.25
CA LEU A 3 43.66 -0.42 33.01
C LEU A 3 42.18 -0.51 32.60
N TRP A 4 41.59 -1.69 32.74
CA TRP A 4 40.19 -1.92 32.47
C TRP A 4 39.31 -1.28 33.54
N LEU A 5 39.73 -1.28 34.81
CA LEU A 5 39.06 -0.59 35.90
C LEU A 5 39.09 0.93 35.66
N GLY A 6 40.23 1.48 35.22
CA GLY A 6 40.38 2.86 34.79
C GLY A 6 39.51 3.24 33.59
N GLY A 7 39.36 2.33 32.60
CA GLY A 7 38.46 2.48 31.49
C GLY A 7 36.99 2.51 31.90
N LEU A 8 36.60 1.65 32.82
CA LEU A 8 35.24 1.65 33.40
C LEU A 8 34.94 2.91 34.17
N ILE A 9 35.86 3.37 35.02
CA ILE A 9 35.73 4.63 35.77
C ILE A 9 35.59 5.80 34.81
N ARG A 10 36.36 5.86 33.73
CA ARG A 10 36.23 6.90 32.69
C ARG A 10 34.88 6.85 31.99
N THR A 11 34.42 5.66 31.63
CA THR A 11 33.10 5.48 31.03
C THR A 11 32.02 5.97 31.96
N CYS A 12 32.06 5.63 33.24
CA CYS A 12 31.12 6.10 34.24
C CYS A 12 31.19 7.64 34.44
N LEU A 13 32.39 8.23 34.46
CA LEU A 13 32.56 9.68 34.51
C LEU A 13 32.00 10.40 33.27
N LEU A 14 32.25 9.88 32.07
CA LEU A 14 31.72 10.43 30.84
C LEU A 14 30.19 10.29 30.74
N LEU A 15 29.64 9.18 31.25
CA LEU A 15 28.22 8.99 31.42
C LEU A 15 27.63 9.98 32.40
N PHE A 16 28.26 10.17 33.57
CA PHE A 16 27.83 11.12 34.58
C PHE A 16 27.84 12.57 34.07
N ILE A 17 28.88 12.96 33.33
CA ILE A 17 28.99 14.26 32.67
C ILE A 17 27.89 14.41 31.59
N SER A 18 27.65 13.39 30.80
CA SER A 18 26.61 13.38 29.78
C SER A 18 25.22 13.50 30.39
N PHE A 19 24.94 12.83 31.50
CA PHE A 19 23.68 12.95 32.26
C PHE A 19 23.54 14.30 32.98
N SER A 20 24.62 14.83 33.54
CA SER A 20 24.59 16.08 34.32
C SER A 20 24.43 17.33 33.44
N TYR A 21 24.88 17.26 32.16
CA TYR A 21 24.78 18.37 31.19
C TYR A 21 23.48 18.41 30.41
N SER A 22 22.68 17.34 30.40
CA SER A 22 21.41 17.27 29.72
C SER A 22 20.25 17.59 30.66
N GLY A 23 20.03 18.86 30.97
CA GLY A 23 18.92 19.35 31.80
C GLY A 23 17.52 19.12 31.19
N SER A 24 17.22 17.95 30.68
CA SER A 24 15.86 17.56 30.23
C SER A 24 15.68 16.02 30.22
N PRO A 25 14.47 15.51 30.52
CA PRO A 25 14.17 14.12 30.78
C PRO A 25 14.13 13.30 29.47
N ALA A 26 15.26 12.90 28.98
CA ALA A 26 15.29 12.04 27.82
C ALA A 26 16.43 11.04 27.92
N TRP A 27 16.14 9.89 28.56
CA TRP A 27 16.96 8.70 28.57
C TRP A 27 17.37 8.22 27.16
N MET A 28 16.73 8.70 26.06
CA MET A 28 17.11 8.44 24.67
C MET A 28 18.30 9.28 24.17
N ARG A 29 18.47 10.52 24.66
CA ARG A 29 19.72 11.29 24.46
C ARG A 29 20.87 10.65 25.21
N GLY A 30 20.54 9.96 26.31
CA GLY A 30 21.46 9.14 27.04
C GLY A 30 22.07 8.01 26.21
N LEU A 31 21.30 7.34 25.33
CA LEU A 31 21.79 6.17 24.59
C LEU A 31 22.87 6.54 23.55
N GLU A 32 22.70 7.64 22.82
CA GLU A 32 23.74 8.14 21.89
C GLU A 32 24.94 8.73 22.64
N GLY A 33 24.69 9.42 23.76
CA GLY A 33 25.72 9.89 24.67
C GLY A 33 26.44 8.73 25.38
N VAL A 34 25.72 7.67 25.77
CA VAL A 34 26.24 6.42 26.31
C VAL A 34 27.11 5.70 25.28
N GLN A 35 26.65 5.54 24.05
CA GLN A 35 27.45 4.92 22.99
C GLN A 35 28.76 5.69 22.75
N THR A 36 28.69 7.01 22.65
CA THR A 36 29.87 7.86 22.47
C THR A 36 30.81 7.78 23.69
N ALA A 37 30.27 7.80 24.91
CA ALA A 37 31.08 7.69 26.13
C ALA A 37 31.71 6.31 26.30
N VAL A 38 30.98 5.22 25.97
CA VAL A 38 31.48 3.85 26.02
C VAL A 38 32.60 3.65 24.98
N ILE A 39 32.38 4.12 23.75
CA ILE A 39 33.40 4.02 22.68
C ILE A 39 34.67 4.75 23.10
N HIS A 40 34.59 6.00 23.53
CA HIS A 40 35.75 6.79 23.91
C HIS A 40 36.36 6.38 25.25
N GLY A 41 35.57 5.91 26.20
CA GLY A 41 36.06 5.38 27.47
C GLY A 41 36.82 4.06 27.36
N LEU A 42 36.41 3.21 26.41
CA LEU A 42 37.04 1.90 26.15
C LEU A 42 38.15 1.95 25.10
N LEU A 43 38.20 2.98 24.26
CA LEU A 43 39.18 3.08 23.16
C LEU A 43 40.64 3.04 23.66
N TYR A 44 40.90 3.65 24.78
CA TYR A 44 42.25 3.66 25.39
C TYR A 44 42.66 2.31 26.01
N PRO A 45 41.87 1.65 26.85
CA PRO A 45 42.17 0.28 27.30
C PRO A 45 42.33 -0.70 26.16
N VAL A 46 41.50 -0.58 25.10
CA VAL A 46 41.59 -1.39 23.88
C VAL A 46 42.95 -1.19 23.18
N TYR A 47 43.31 0.07 22.96
CA TYR A 47 44.58 0.44 22.32
C TYR A 47 45.80 -0.07 23.10
N ILE A 48 45.80 0.13 24.42
CA ILE A 48 46.88 -0.36 25.29
C ILE A 48 46.91 -1.89 25.35
N SER A 49 45.76 -2.56 25.39
CA SER A 49 45.71 -4.04 25.34
C SER A 49 46.23 -4.57 24.01
N PHE A 50 45.96 -3.85 22.92
CA PHE A 50 46.49 -4.17 21.59
C PHE A 50 48.02 -4.04 21.53
N LEU A 51 48.58 -2.89 22.04
CA LEU A 51 50.04 -2.70 22.09
C LEU A 51 50.71 -3.70 23.00
N TRP A 52 50.10 -4.07 24.15
CA TRP A 52 50.62 -5.14 25.03
C TRP A 52 50.62 -6.51 24.35
N ALA A 53 49.61 -6.82 23.55
CA ALA A 53 49.57 -8.03 22.72
C ALA A 53 50.69 -8.08 21.67
N TYR A 54 51.15 -6.92 21.20
CA TYR A 54 52.32 -6.79 20.31
C TYR A 54 53.69 -6.80 21.00
N GLY A 55 53.73 -7.07 22.32
CA GLY A 55 54.98 -7.32 23.06
C GLY A 55 55.65 -6.10 23.64
N TRP A 56 54.93 -4.94 23.74
CA TRP A 56 55.44 -3.78 24.43
C TRP A 56 55.35 -3.93 25.94
N SER A 57 56.38 -3.45 26.67
CA SER A 57 56.38 -3.54 28.13
C SER A 57 55.28 -2.65 28.75
N THR A 58 54.61 -3.16 29.80
CA THR A 58 53.52 -2.45 30.51
C THR A 58 53.97 -1.12 31.11
N VAL A 59 55.25 -0.99 31.47
CA VAL A 59 55.82 0.22 32.07
C VAL A 59 55.96 1.31 31.01
N GLU A 60 56.47 0.99 29.83
CA GLU A 60 56.60 1.96 28.71
C GLU A 60 55.25 2.39 28.17
N LEU A 61 54.26 1.51 28.18
CA LEU A 61 52.88 1.78 27.69
C LEU A 61 52.11 2.76 28.61
N VAL A 62 52.28 2.69 29.93
CA VAL A 62 51.51 3.47 30.91
C VAL A 62 52.19 4.79 31.19
N TRP A 63 53.51 4.86 31.23
CA TRP A 63 54.28 6.05 31.63
C TRP A 63 54.96 6.78 30.46
N GLY A 64 54.85 6.31 29.24
CA GLY A 64 55.41 6.93 28.05
C GLY A 64 54.71 8.24 27.66
N TRP A 65 55.47 9.23 27.20
CA TRP A 65 54.95 10.54 26.78
C TRP A 65 53.86 10.44 25.67
N HIS A 66 53.98 9.47 24.77
CA HIS A 66 52.99 9.21 23.72
C HIS A 66 51.63 8.75 24.23
N SER A 67 51.56 8.06 25.37
CA SER A 67 50.31 7.62 26.00
C SER A 67 49.51 8.81 26.56
N TRP A 68 50.18 9.80 27.11
CA TRP A 68 49.57 11.02 27.61
C TRP A 68 49.09 11.92 26.48
N GLN A 69 49.81 12.03 25.36
CA GLN A 69 49.39 12.77 24.17
C GLN A 69 48.13 12.17 23.58
N GLY A 70 48.00 10.83 23.43
CA GLY A 70 46.81 10.16 22.94
C GLY A 70 45.60 10.37 23.83
N LEU A 71 45.80 10.43 25.15
CA LEU A 71 44.79 10.74 26.16
C LEU A 71 44.25 12.17 26.00
N VAL A 72 45.13 13.15 25.95
CA VAL A 72 44.76 14.57 25.82
C VAL A 72 44.09 14.84 24.49
N GLN A 73 44.59 14.25 23.39
CA GLN A 73 43.92 14.35 22.08
C GLN A 73 42.53 13.70 22.08
N GLY A 74 42.35 12.52 22.69
CA GLY A 74 41.06 11.86 22.81
C GLY A 74 40.02 12.71 23.55
N TYR A 75 40.40 13.32 24.68
CA TYR A 75 39.50 14.21 25.43
C TYR A 75 39.23 15.54 24.70
N PHE A 76 40.21 16.07 23.97
CA PHE A 76 40.04 17.28 23.15
C PHE A 76 39.04 17.04 22.01
N VAL A 77 39.18 15.91 21.27
CA VAL A 77 38.26 15.51 20.20
C VAL A 77 36.85 15.25 20.76
N LEU A 78 36.73 14.62 21.94
CA LEU A 78 35.46 14.42 22.62
C LEU A 78 34.80 15.76 22.97
N GLY A 79 35.55 16.68 23.56
CA GLY A 79 35.07 18.02 23.91
C GLY A 79 34.59 18.80 22.68
N LEU A 80 35.37 18.73 21.59
CA LEU A 80 35.05 19.39 20.33
C LEU A 80 33.78 18.76 19.68
N SER A 81 33.67 17.45 19.70
CA SER A 81 32.50 16.73 19.14
C SER A 81 31.21 17.03 19.92
N LEU A 82 31.28 17.15 21.25
CA LEU A 82 30.16 17.54 22.11
C LEU A 82 29.76 19.02 21.89
N LEU A 83 30.73 19.91 21.67
CA LEU A 83 30.46 21.32 21.33
C LEU A 83 29.81 21.48 19.96
N ILE A 84 30.28 20.76 18.94
CA ILE A 84 29.69 20.73 17.59
C ILE A 84 28.26 20.16 17.66
N TRP A 85 28.06 19.08 18.41
CA TRP A 85 26.75 18.48 18.63
C TRP A 85 25.75 19.46 19.23
N LYS A 86 26.17 20.19 20.31
CA LYS A 86 25.32 21.17 20.98
C LYS A 86 24.92 22.35 20.08
N ARG A 87 25.77 22.71 19.12
CA ARG A 87 25.56 23.89 18.25
C ARG A 87 24.70 23.59 17.01
N HIS A 88 24.66 22.36 16.50
CA HIS A 88 24.10 22.03 15.19
C HIS A 88 22.81 21.20 15.21
N VAL A 89 22.32 20.77 16.37
CA VAL A 89 21.09 19.99 16.46
C VAL A 89 19.94 20.82 17.04
N PRO A 90 18.98 21.33 16.23
CA PRO A 90 17.76 21.97 16.70
C PRO A 90 16.82 20.90 17.29
N THR A 91 16.73 20.88 18.62
CA THR A 91 16.42 19.64 19.38
C THR A 91 14.96 19.48 19.81
N ILE A 92 14.04 20.43 19.58
CA ILE A 92 12.75 20.41 20.28
C ILE A 92 11.60 19.83 19.47
N LEU A 93 11.55 20.02 18.17
CA LEU A 93 10.45 19.54 17.32
C LEU A 93 10.61 18.09 16.82
N LEU A 94 11.84 17.64 16.65
CA LEU A 94 12.15 16.29 16.17
C LEU A 94 11.95 15.21 17.27
N THR A 95 12.16 15.55 18.53
CA THR A 95 12.04 14.60 19.66
C THR A 95 10.60 14.20 19.97
N ALA A 96 9.65 15.13 19.99
CA ALA A 96 8.24 14.82 20.26
C ALA A 96 7.61 13.96 19.15
N LYS A 97 7.99 14.19 17.89
CA LYS A 97 7.54 13.39 16.74
C LYS A 97 8.16 11.98 16.78
N LYS A 98 9.44 11.87 17.12
CA LYS A 98 10.17 10.60 17.23
C LYS A 98 9.65 9.76 18.41
N GLU A 99 9.37 10.35 19.57
CA GLU A 99 8.79 9.64 20.73
C GLU A 99 7.38 9.10 20.45
N ARG A 100 6.52 9.87 19.75
CA ARG A 100 5.20 9.39 19.33
C ARG A 100 5.31 8.23 18.37
N THR A 101 6.22 8.31 17.41
CA THR A 101 6.44 7.24 16.41
C THR A 101 7.00 5.98 17.06
N GLU A 102 7.94 6.09 18.01
CA GLU A 102 8.49 4.93 18.71
C GLU A 102 7.47 4.25 19.66
N LYS A 103 6.62 5.03 20.35
CA LYS A 103 5.55 4.45 21.18
C LYS A 103 4.50 3.73 20.34
N LYS A 104 4.10 4.31 19.20
CA LYS A 104 3.19 3.67 18.24
C LYS A 104 3.81 2.41 17.66
N GLY A 105 5.08 2.46 17.22
CA GLY A 105 5.79 1.30 16.69
C GLY A 105 5.88 0.13 17.67
N LYS A 106 6.14 0.39 18.97
CA LYS A 106 6.14 -0.66 20.02
C LYS A 106 4.76 -1.29 20.20
N ALA A 107 3.69 -0.48 20.19
CA ALA A 107 2.32 -0.98 20.29
C ALA A 107 1.94 -1.82 19.07
N SER A 108 2.35 -1.42 17.87
CA SER A 108 2.12 -2.16 16.63
C SER A 108 2.87 -3.49 16.61
N LEU A 109 4.13 -3.51 17.06
CA LEU A 109 4.90 -4.75 17.19
C LEU A 109 4.28 -5.72 18.20
N GLN A 110 3.87 -5.23 19.37
CA GLN A 110 3.22 -6.07 20.39
C GLN A 110 1.91 -6.66 19.87
N ARG A 111 1.13 -5.89 19.13
CA ARG A 111 -0.09 -6.35 18.50
C ARG A 111 0.17 -7.40 17.41
N LEU A 112 1.20 -7.16 16.59
CA LEU A 112 1.63 -8.11 15.57
C LEU A 112 2.04 -9.46 16.19
N LEU A 113 2.83 -9.45 17.26
CA LEU A 113 3.16 -10.64 18.05
C LEU A 113 1.90 -11.30 18.65
N GLY A 114 0.87 -10.51 18.96
CA GLY A 114 -0.44 -11.02 19.40
C GLY A 114 -1.10 -11.95 18.37
N TYR A 115 -0.99 -11.66 17.08
CA TYR A 115 -1.49 -12.52 16.00
C TYR A 115 -0.67 -13.82 15.84
N MET A 116 0.56 -13.85 16.33
CA MET A 116 1.41 -15.05 16.34
C MET A 116 1.07 -15.98 17.53
N LYS A 117 0.50 -15.45 18.62
CA LYS A 117 0.19 -16.18 19.85
C LYS A 117 -0.67 -17.45 19.65
N PRO A 118 -1.70 -17.48 18.80
CA PRO A 118 -2.47 -18.71 18.55
C PRO A 118 -1.65 -19.86 17.96
N PHE A 119 -0.51 -19.55 17.35
CA PHE A 119 0.40 -20.52 16.71
C PHE A 119 1.65 -20.79 17.55
N SER A 120 1.65 -20.44 18.84
CA SER A 120 2.81 -20.57 19.75
C SER A 120 3.43 -21.97 19.76
N GLY A 121 2.62 -23.03 19.68
CA GLY A 121 3.13 -24.41 19.60
C GLY A 121 3.96 -24.68 18.34
N ARG A 122 3.60 -24.10 17.19
CA ARG A 122 4.39 -24.22 15.96
C ARG A 122 5.70 -23.43 16.06
N PHE A 123 5.67 -22.23 16.64
CA PHE A 123 6.88 -21.45 16.88
C PHE A 123 7.81 -22.10 17.90
N ALA A 124 7.27 -22.80 18.90
CA ALA A 124 8.08 -23.62 19.82
C ALA A 124 8.79 -24.77 19.08
N ALA A 125 8.10 -25.46 18.16
CA ALA A 125 8.71 -26.48 17.32
C ALA A 125 9.79 -25.88 16.40
N VAL A 126 9.53 -24.75 15.77
CA VAL A 126 10.51 -24.00 14.96
C VAL A 126 11.74 -23.69 15.79
N PHE A 127 11.57 -23.11 16.99
CA PHE A 127 12.68 -22.79 17.87
C PHE A 127 13.51 -24.04 18.24
N PHE A 128 12.85 -25.17 18.53
CA PHE A 128 13.54 -26.43 18.83
C PHE A 128 14.41 -26.91 17.64
N PHE A 129 13.84 -26.88 16.41
CA PHE A 129 14.60 -27.28 15.22
C PHE A 129 15.74 -26.31 14.88
N VAL A 130 15.55 -25.00 15.11
CA VAL A 130 16.61 -23.98 14.94
C VAL A 130 17.80 -24.27 15.88
N VAL A 131 17.52 -24.61 17.14
CA VAL A 131 18.57 -24.93 18.11
C VAL A 131 19.38 -26.16 17.67
N ILE A 132 18.70 -27.25 17.24
CA ILE A 132 19.38 -28.47 16.78
C ILE A 132 20.18 -28.19 15.51
N SER A 133 19.58 -27.48 14.54
CA SER A 133 20.26 -27.12 13.29
C SER A 133 21.51 -26.29 13.56
N SER A 134 21.41 -25.26 14.39
CA SER A 134 22.53 -24.38 14.72
C SER A 134 23.65 -25.12 15.44
N LEU A 135 23.32 -26.10 16.30
CA LEU A 135 24.34 -26.95 16.96
C LEU A 135 25.03 -27.89 15.95
N GLY A 136 24.25 -28.46 15.01
CA GLY A 136 24.82 -29.35 13.99
C GLY A 136 25.80 -28.65 13.05
N GLU A 137 25.58 -27.38 12.73
CA GLU A 137 26.52 -26.59 11.92
C GLU A 137 27.87 -26.34 12.59
N MET A 138 27.92 -26.34 13.93
CA MET A 138 29.18 -26.18 14.65
C MET A 138 30.12 -27.38 14.47
N ALA A 139 29.62 -28.50 13.98
CA ALA A 139 30.42 -29.71 13.76
C ALA A 139 31.50 -29.49 12.69
N ILE A 140 31.22 -28.78 11.61
CA ILE A 140 32.16 -28.57 10.49
C ILE A 140 33.47 -27.92 10.97
N PRO A 141 33.44 -26.69 11.55
CA PRO A 141 34.67 -26.06 12.03
C PRO A 141 35.39 -26.87 13.11
N HIS A 142 34.62 -27.48 14.02
CA HIS A 142 35.20 -28.28 15.12
C HIS A 142 36.00 -29.49 14.62
N TYR A 143 35.37 -30.31 13.78
CA TYR A 143 36.05 -31.50 13.28
C TYR A 143 37.13 -31.19 12.25
N THR A 144 36.99 -30.07 11.47
CA THR A 144 38.06 -29.62 10.57
C THR A 144 39.34 -29.31 11.33
N GLY A 145 39.27 -28.64 12.47
CA GLY A 145 40.44 -28.39 13.29
C GLY A 145 41.04 -29.67 13.89
N LYS A 146 40.20 -30.55 14.44
CA LYS A 146 40.67 -31.85 14.94
C LYS A 146 41.37 -32.69 13.87
N MET A 147 40.82 -32.72 12.66
CA MET A 147 41.44 -33.38 11.53
C MET A 147 42.81 -32.78 11.20
N THR A 148 42.94 -31.43 11.28
CA THR A 148 44.23 -30.76 11.06
C THR A 148 45.26 -31.21 12.07
N ASP A 149 44.93 -31.30 13.36
CA ASP A 149 45.84 -31.76 14.39
C ASP A 149 46.24 -33.24 14.19
N TRP A 150 45.31 -34.14 13.81
CA TRP A 150 45.61 -35.53 13.52
C TRP A 150 46.52 -35.73 12.31
N ILE A 151 46.29 -34.97 11.24
CA ILE A 151 47.16 -34.99 10.05
C ILE A 151 48.58 -34.54 10.38
N MET A 152 48.74 -33.59 11.29
CA MET A 152 50.06 -33.08 11.68
C MET A 152 50.80 -34.01 12.63
N ASN A 153 50.10 -34.80 13.45
CA ASN A 153 50.70 -35.66 14.45
C ASN A 153 50.84 -37.14 14.02
N GLU A 154 50.41 -37.49 12.78
CA GLU A 154 50.43 -38.86 12.21
C GLU A 154 49.75 -39.95 13.07
N ASP A 155 48.90 -39.54 14.05
CA ASP A 155 48.26 -40.46 14.98
C ASP A 155 46.86 -40.89 14.49
N GLU A 156 46.63 -42.19 14.41
CA GLU A 156 45.34 -42.91 14.29
C GLU A 156 44.47 -42.63 13.06
N PRO A 157 44.60 -43.37 11.93
CA PRO A 157 43.71 -43.26 10.75
C PRO A 157 42.24 -43.59 11.05
N GLU A 158 41.92 -44.35 12.09
CA GLU A 158 40.56 -44.67 12.52
C GLU A 158 39.83 -43.45 13.11
N ALA A 159 40.54 -42.60 13.84
CA ALA A 159 39.97 -41.36 14.41
C ALA A 159 39.56 -40.37 13.34
N PHE A 160 40.31 -40.28 12.23
CA PHE A 160 39.98 -39.47 11.08
C PHE A 160 38.66 -39.91 10.40
N ASN A 161 38.51 -41.21 10.12
CA ASN A 161 37.28 -41.76 9.53
C ASN A 161 36.07 -41.59 10.45
N HIS A 162 36.24 -41.76 11.74
CA HIS A 162 35.19 -41.51 12.73
C HIS A 162 34.76 -40.03 12.73
N ALA A 163 35.71 -39.11 12.71
CA ALA A 163 35.40 -37.66 12.69
C ALA A 163 34.65 -37.26 11.44
N ILE A 164 35.05 -37.71 10.24
CA ILE A 164 34.31 -37.45 8.99
C ILE A 164 32.89 -37.99 9.06
N THR A 165 32.72 -39.22 9.58
CA THR A 165 31.42 -39.85 9.71
C THR A 165 30.50 -39.05 10.63
N VAL A 166 30.97 -38.65 11.82
CA VAL A 166 30.18 -37.86 12.77
C VAL A 166 29.86 -36.46 12.20
N MET A 167 30.85 -35.80 11.61
CA MET A 167 30.66 -34.50 10.96
C MET A 167 29.59 -34.58 9.88
N THR A 168 29.66 -35.60 9.00
CA THR A 168 28.69 -35.81 7.92
C THR A 168 27.29 -36.07 8.48
N LEU A 169 27.15 -36.95 9.49
CA LEU A 169 25.85 -37.22 10.10
C LEU A 169 25.25 -35.98 10.78
N MET A 170 26.06 -35.21 11.52
CA MET A 170 25.58 -33.97 12.17
C MET A 170 25.17 -32.92 11.14
N THR A 171 25.90 -32.79 10.05
CA THR A 171 25.59 -31.85 8.97
C THR A 171 24.27 -32.21 8.24
N ILE A 172 24.11 -33.55 7.94
CA ILE A 172 22.85 -34.03 7.33
C ILE A 172 21.67 -33.79 8.28
N MET A 173 21.83 -34.09 9.56
CA MET A 173 20.81 -33.85 10.58
C MET A 173 20.45 -32.33 10.66
N SER A 174 21.46 -31.48 10.65
CA SER A 174 21.29 -30.03 10.64
C SER A 174 20.47 -29.58 9.43
N ALA A 175 20.82 -30.04 8.23
CA ALA A 175 20.11 -29.70 6.99
C ALA A 175 18.65 -30.18 6.99
N VAL A 176 18.36 -31.37 7.52
CA VAL A 176 17.00 -31.88 7.69
C VAL A 176 16.21 -31.01 8.68
N CYS A 177 16.81 -30.66 9.82
CA CYS A 177 16.17 -29.80 10.81
C CYS A 177 15.88 -28.39 10.25
N GLU A 178 16.81 -27.83 9.50
CA GLU A 178 16.62 -26.54 8.80
C GLU A 178 15.45 -26.61 7.83
N PHE A 179 15.40 -27.62 6.97
CA PHE A 179 14.27 -27.82 6.03
C PHE A 179 12.92 -27.90 6.75
N VAL A 180 12.83 -28.71 7.82
CA VAL A 180 11.58 -28.85 8.61
C VAL A 180 11.21 -27.54 9.29
N CYS A 181 12.19 -26.84 9.84
CA CYS A 181 12.03 -25.52 10.46
C CYS A 181 11.42 -24.53 9.48
N ASP A 182 12.04 -24.36 8.31
CA ASP A 182 11.61 -23.41 7.28
C ASP A 182 10.22 -23.76 6.74
N LEU A 183 9.94 -25.03 6.55
CA LEU A 183 8.61 -25.47 6.10
C LEU A 183 7.52 -25.10 7.11
N ILE A 184 7.71 -25.42 8.40
CA ILE A 184 6.73 -25.11 9.46
C ILE A 184 6.57 -23.59 9.61
N TYR A 185 7.67 -22.85 9.58
CA TYR A 185 7.68 -21.42 9.73
C TYR A 185 6.93 -20.73 8.59
N ASN A 186 7.30 -20.99 7.33
CA ASN A 186 6.73 -20.35 6.16
C ASN A 186 5.24 -20.66 5.98
N ILE A 187 4.80 -21.90 6.22
CA ILE A 187 3.37 -22.25 6.20
C ILE A 187 2.61 -21.48 7.29
N THR A 188 3.18 -21.35 8.48
CA THR A 188 2.54 -20.64 9.60
C THR A 188 2.44 -19.16 9.32
N MET A 189 3.49 -18.54 8.80
CA MET A 189 3.52 -17.12 8.46
C MET A 189 2.58 -16.79 7.28
N SER A 190 2.51 -17.65 6.26
CA SER A 190 1.55 -17.50 5.15
C SER A 190 0.11 -17.48 5.66
N ARG A 191 -0.22 -18.33 6.63
CA ARG A 191 -1.57 -18.35 7.23
C ARG A 191 -1.86 -17.09 8.05
N ILE A 192 -0.89 -16.58 8.78
CA ILE A 192 -1.01 -15.32 9.52
C ILE A 192 -1.23 -14.15 8.54
N HIS A 193 -0.42 -14.11 7.47
CA HIS A 193 -0.54 -13.10 6.43
C HIS A 193 -1.94 -13.05 5.81
N THR A 194 -2.43 -14.20 5.34
CA THR A 194 -3.78 -14.30 4.76
C THR A 194 -4.87 -13.86 5.75
N SER A 195 -4.72 -14.21 7.03
CA SER A 195 -5.64 -13.78 8.08
C SER A 195 -5.65 -12.27 8.29
N ILE A 196 -4.46 -11.64 8.32
CA ILE A 196 -4.33 -10.18 8.48
C ILE A 196 -4.89 -9.46 7.24
N GLN A 197 -4.59 -9.95 6.03
CA GLN A 197 -5.10 -9.36 4.78
C GLN A 197 -6.64 -9.41 4.73
N GLY A 198 -7.25 -10.53 5.12
CA GLY A 198 -8.70 -10.66 5.23
C GLY A 198 -9.30 -9.72 6.27
N LEU A 199 -8.63 -9.55 7.43
CA LEU A 199 -9.08 -8.63 8.48
C LEU A 199 -9.01 -7.16 8.03
N VAL A 200 -7.97 -6.77 7.32
CA VAL A 200 -7.84 -5.41 6.77
C VAL A 200 -8.93 -5.15 5.74
N PHE A 201 -9.16 -6.10 4.82
CA PHE A 201 -10.22 -5.99 3.82
C PHE A 201 -11.61 -5.85 4.48
N GLN A 202 -11.90 -6.67 5.49
CA GLN A 202 -13.15 -6.58 6.26
C GLN A 202 -13.29 -5.23 6.99
N ALA A 203 -12.20 -4.72 7.57
CA ALA A 203 -12.19 -3.44 8.26
C ALA A 203 -12.43 -2.27 7.30
N VAL A 204 -11.83 -2.31 6.12
CA VAL A 204 -12.03 -1.29 5.07
C VAL A 204 -13.49 -1.30 4.57
N LEU A 205 -14.09 -2.48 4.33
CA LEU A 205 -15.48 -2.56 3.89
C LEU A 205 -16.49 -2.00 4.91
N LYS A 206 -16.12 -1.94 6.19
CA LYS A 206 -16.95 -1.36 7.27
C LYS A 206 -16.77 0.14 7.45
N GLN A 207 -15.92 0.79 6.66
CA GLN A 207 -15.72 2.23 6.75
C GLN A 207 -16.89 3.00 6.12
N ASP A 208 -17.05 4.25 6.56
CA ASP A 208 -18.02 5.20 6.03
C ASP A 208 -17.62 5.71 4.62
N ILE A 209 -18.58 6.24 3.88
CA ILE A 209 -18.34 6.78 2.53
C ILE A 209 -17.38 7.98 2.58
N ALA A 210 -17.41 8.78 3.66
CA ALA A 210 -16.49 9.90 3.85
C ALA A 210 -15.00 9.46 3.87
N PHE A 211 -14.71 8.23 4.28
CA PHE A 211 -13.37 7.64 4.17
C PHE A 211 -12.98 7.42 2.70
N PHE A 212 -13.87 6.80 1.91
CA PHE A 212 -13.61 6.52 0.49
C PHE A 212 -13.52 7.81 -0.34
N ASP A 213 -14.22 8.87 0.06
CA ASP A 213 -14.07 10.18 -0.57
C ASP A 213 -12.69 10.82 -0.34
N LYS A 214 -12.11 10.63 0.85
CA LYS A 214 -10.80 11.19 1.21
C LYS A 214 -9.65 10.40 0.64
N ALA A 215 -9.76 9.07 0.62
CA ALA A 215 -8.74 8.15 0.15
C ALA A 215 -8.95 7.80 -1.33
N THR A 216 -7.88 7.76 -2.11
CA THR A 216 -7.98 7.26 -3.49
C THR A 216 -8.10 5.73 -3.49
N THR A 217 -8.81 5.18 -4.47
CA THR A 217 -8.92 3.70 -4.62
C THR A 217 -7.55 3.04 -4.71
N GLY A 218 -6.61 3.69 -5.40
CA GLY A 218 -5.22 3.21 -5.51
C GLY A 218 -4.50 3.15 -4.17
N ASP A 219 -4.69 4.16 -3.30
CA ASP A 219 -4.11 4.15 -1.94
C ASP A 219 -4.67 3.00 -1.11
N ILE A 220 -5.99 2.79 -1.15
CA ILE A 220 -6.65 1.72 -0.39
C ILE A 220 -6.14 0.35 -0.86
N VAL A 221 -6.11 0.10 -2.17
CA VAL A 221 -5.60 -1.14 -2.75
C VAL A 221 -4.13 -1.33 -2.40
N SER A 222 -3.30 -0.29 -2.52
CA SER A 222 -1.89 -0.33 -2.12
C SER A 222 -1.71 -0.69 -0.64
N ARG A 223 -2.55 -0.18 0.26
CA ARG A 223 -2.53 -0.55 1.70
C ARG A 223 -2.86 -2.02 1.92
N ILE A 224 -3.91 -2.51 1.23
CA ILE A 224 -4.37 -3.90 1.38
C ILE A 224 -3.36 -4.89 0.77
N THR A 225 -2.68 -4.53 -0.34
CA THR A 225 -1.76 -5.42 -1.05
C THR A 225 -0.30 -5.12 -0.70
N THR A 226 0.21 -3.95 -1.06
CA THR A 226 1.64 -3.63 -0.97
C THR A 226 2.13 -3.53 0.48
N ASP A 227 1.41 -2.83 1.36
CA ASP A 227 1.84 -2.69 2.76
C ASP A 227 1.71 -4.02 3.50
N THR A 228 0.65 -4.83 3.24
CA THR A 228 0.52 -6.17 3.84
C THR A 228 1.56 -7.14 3.30
N ASN A 229 1.89 -7.09 2.00
CA ASN A 229 2.97 -7.91 1.41
C ASN A 229 4.34 -7.52 1.97
N THR A 230 4.65 -6.22 2.07
CA THR A 230 5.90 -5.74 2.66
C THR A 230 6.04 -6.17 4.12
N MET A 231 4.96 -6.10 4.88
CA MET A 231 4.92 -6.62 6.25
C MET A 231 5.15 -8.13 6.27
N SER A 232 4.45 -8.88 5.43
CA SER A 232 4.55 -10.34 5.34
C SER A 232 5.94 -10.80 4.91
N GLU A 233 6.51 -10.25 3.86
CA GLU A 233 7.86 -10.55 3.39
C GLU A 233 8.90 -10.31 4.48
N SER A 234 8.83 -9.15 5.14
CA SER A 234 9.74 -8.82 6.23
C SER A 234 9.60 -9.73 7.45
N LEU A 235 8.39 -10.23 7.73
CA LEU A 235 8.14 -11.15 8.85
C LEU A 235 8.44 -12.62 8.47
N SER A 236 8.06 -13.05 7.28
CA SER A 236 8.26 -14.45 6.87
C SER A 236 9.73 -14.75 6.61
N GLU A 237 10.40 -13.94 5.81
CA GLU A 237 11.77 -14.19 5.38
C GLU A 237 12.78 -13.60 6.38
N LYS A 238 12.67 -12.31 6.66
CA LYS A 238 13.72 -11.60 7.41
C LYS A 238 13.71 -11.89 8.92
N LEU A 239 12.52 -12.12 9.50
CA LEU A 239 12.42 -12.48 10.91
C LEU A 239 12.88 -13.92 11.16
N SER A 240 12.59 -14.86 10.24
CA SER A 240 13.12 -16.24 10.32
C SER A 240 14.65 -16.23 10.32
N LEU A 241 15.23 -15.56 9.33
CA LEU A 241 16.69 -15.44 9.22
C LEU A 241 17.29 -14.74 10.45
N LEU A 242 16.67 -13.70 10.96
CA LEU A 242 17.13 -12.99 12.16
C LEU A 242 17.15 -13.91 13.39
N MET A 243 16.10 -14.71 13.57
CA MET A 243 16.03 -15.69 14.67
C MET A 243 17.11 -16.77 14.51
N TRP A 244 17.32 -17.27 13.30
CA TRP A 244 18.29 -18.30 13.00
C TRP A 244 19.73 -17.80 13.20
N TYR A 245 20.08 -16.63 12.62
CA TYR A 245 21.39 -16.02 12.81
C TYR A 245 21.67 -15.59 14.26
N PHE A 246 20.63 -15.19 15.00
CA PHE A 246 20.77 -14.87 16.43
C PHE A 246 21.19 -16.10 17.25
N MET A 247 20.54 -17.24 17.03
CA MET A 247 20.94 -18.50 17.68
C MET A 247 22.33 -18.93 17.26
N ARG A 248 22.64 -18.82 15.97
CA ARG A 248 23.97 -19.14 15.42
C ARG A 248 25.07 -18.28 16.07
N VAL A 249 24.87 -16.98 16.23
CA VAL A 249 25.84 -16.10 16.93
C VAL A 249 26.08 -16.55 18.34
N ILE A 250 25.07 -16.97 19.09
CA ILE A 250 25.21 -17.46 20.48
C ILE A 250 26.07 -18.69 20.51
N PHE A 251 25.82 -19.69 19.67
CA PHE A 251 26.58 -20.94 19.64
C PHE A 251 28.02 -20.75 19.14
N LEU A 252 28.20 -19.94 18.07
CA LEU A 252 29.53 -19.60 17.56
C LEU A 252 30.37 -18.91 18.61
N PHE A 253 29.78 -17.91 19.31
CA PHE A 253 30.47 -17.22 20.39
C PHE A 253 30.85 -18.17 21.52
N GLY A 254 29.93 -19.04 21.93
CA GLY A 254 30.22 -20.09 22.92
C GLY A 254 31.36 -21.02 22.52
N SER A 255 31.36 -21.50 21.26
CA SER A 255 32.42 -22.35 20.71
C SER A 255 33.78 -21.64 20.64
N MET A 256 33.81 -20.37 20.22
CA MET A 256 35.05 -19.58 20.22
C MET A 256 35.62 -19.36 21.62
N LEU A 257 34.73 -19.14 22.61
CA LEU A 257 35.13 -18.98 24.02
C LEU A 257 35.74 -20.25 24.60
N MET A 258 35.19 -21.42 24.23
CA MET A 258 35.68 -22.73 24.67
C MET A 258 37.05 -23.06 24.08
N LEU A 259 37.33 -22.66 22.82
CA LEU A 259 38.61 -22.89 22.15
C LEU A 259 39.73 -22.02 22.73
N SER A 260 39.52 -20.69 22.76
CA SER A 260 40.51 -19.76 23.31
C SER A 260 39.88 -18.46 23.75
N THR A 261 39.82 -18.22 25.06
CA THR A 261 39.32 -16.98 25.64
C THR A 261 40.14 -15.76 25.20
N ARG A 262 41.47 -15.90 25.00
CA ARG A 262 42.37 -14.83 24.57
C ARG A 262 42.06 -14.40 23.13
N LEU A 263 41.90 -15.33 22.20
CA LEU A 263 41.54 -15.05 20.81
C LEU A 263 40.13 -14.49 20.72
N CYS A 264 39.18 -15.01 21.47
CA CYS A 264 37.79 -14.51 21.51
C CYS A 264 37.73 -13.05 21.99
N CYS A 265 38.45 -12.71 23.08
CA CYS A 265 38.54 -11.31 23.53
C CYS A 265 39.16 -10.38 22.46
N PHE A 266 40.20 -10.87 21.77
CA PHE A 266 40.81 -10.12 20.68
C PHE A 266 39.84 -9.84 19.52
N THR A 267 39.09 -10.86 19.11
CA THR A 267 38.05 -10.73 18.08
C THR A 267 36.95 -9.72 18.48
N LEU A 268 36.46 -9.82 19.75
CA LEU A 268 35.47 -8.89 20.28
C LEU A 268 35.96 -7.45 20.28
N LEU A 269 37.23 -7.20 20.49
CA LEU A 269 37.84 -5.86 20.44
C LEU A 269 37.88 -5.31 19.00
N GLY A 270 38.02 -6.21 18.01
CA GLY A 270 38.02 -5.85 16.58
C GLY A 270 36.64 -5.57 16.00
N LEU A 271 35.57 -6.21 16.52
CA LEU A 271 34.21 -6.08 16.01
C LEU A 271 33.68 -4.62 15.93
N PRO A 272 33.89 -3.74 16.95
CA PRO A 272 33.44 -2.36 16.87
C PRO A 272 34.02 -1.59 15.67
N VAL A 273 35.23 -1.93 15.24
CA VAL A 273 35.87 -1.30 14.08
C VAL A 273 35.09 -1.66 12.80
N ILE A 274 34.76 -2.95 12.65
CA ILE A 274 33.98 -3.45 11.50
C ILE A 274 32.55 -2.89 11.53
N TRP A 275 32.00 -2.58 12.68
CA TRP A 275 30.65 -2.06 12.80
C TRP A 275 30.55 -0.54 12.62
N ILE A 276 31.44 0.23 13.25
CA ILE A 276 31.37 1.72 13.22
C ILE A 276 31.59 2.27 11.82
N ILE A 277 32.52 1.68 11.07
CA ILE A 277 32.88 2.18 9.75
C ILE A 277 31.72 2.05 8.74
N PRO A 278 31.09 0.87 8.56
CA PRO A 278 29.92 0.73 7.70
C PRO A 278 28.72 1.56 8.16
N GLU A 279 28.53 1.73 9.47
CA GLU A 279 27.42 2.55 9.99
C GLU A 279 27.54 4.02 9.58
N ILE A 280 28.74 4.59 9.59
CA ILE A 280 28.99 5.98 9.17
C ILE A 280 28.72 6.13 7.66
N PHE A 281 29.30 5.27 6.84
CA PHE A 281 29.12 5.31 5.39
C PHE A 281 27.71 4.90 4.97
N GLY A 282 27.11 3.94 5.67
CA GLY A 282 25.75 3.47 5.43
C GLY A 282 24.69 4.57 5.60
N ARG A 283 24.83 5.43 6.61
CA ARG A 283 23.92 6.59 6.78
C ARG A 283 24.02 7.58 5.64
N PHE A 284 25.23 7.82 5.14
CA PHE A 284 25.45 8.68 3.98
C PHE A 284 24.84 8.08 2.71
N TYR A 285 25.08 6.78 2.47
CA TYR A 285 24.51 6.04 1.37
C TYR A 285 22.96 6.01 1.42
N GLN A 286 22.36 5.73 2.58
CA GLN A 286 20.91 5.72 2.76
C GLN A 286 20.27 7.08 2.42
N LYS A 287 20.92 8.18 2.83
CA LYS A 287 20.42 9.52 2.49
C LYS A 287 20.48 9.79 0.98
N LEU A 288 21.55 9.34 0.33
CA LEU A 288 21.72 9.51 -1.10
C LEU A 288 20.75 8.62 -1.89
N SER A 289 20.57 7.38 -1.46
CA SER A 289 19.60 6.45 -2.03
C SER A 289 18.16 6.98 -1.92
N ALA A 290 17.82 7.64 -0.82
CA ALA A 290 16.53 8.32 -0.69
C ALA A 290 16.35 9.44 -1.72
N GLN A 291 17.40 10.24 -1.97
CA GLN A 291 17.36 11.29 -3.00
C GLN A 291 17.21 10.73 -4.42
N VAL A 292 17.84 9.59 -4.71
CA VAL A 292 17.66 8.87 -5.99
C VAL A 292 16.20 8.39 -6.13
N GLN A 293 15.63 7.81 -5.08
CA GLN A 293 14.22 7.38 -5.09
C GLN A 293 13.26 8.55 -5.28
N ASP A 294 13.51 9.69 -4.64
CA ASP A 294 12.70 10.91 -4.80
C ASP A 294 12.79 11.45 -6.24
N SER A 295 13.97 11.40 -6.86
CA SER A 295 14.17 11.79 -8.27
C SER A 295 13.44 10.84 -9.23
N LEU A 296 13.54 9.53 -8.99
CA LEU A 296 12.84 8.51 -9.77
C LEU A 296 11.30 8.63 -9.63
N ALA A 297 10.82 9.00 -8.44
CA ALA A 297 9.40 9.24 -8.21
C ALA A 297 8.89 10.40 -9.09
N LYS A 298 9.67 11.48 -9.25
CA LYS A 298 9.32 12.59 -10.17
C LYS A 298 9.25 12.13 -11.63
N ALA A 299 10.20 11.29 -12.08
CA ALA A 299 10.14 10.73 -13.42
C ALA A 299 8.88 9.86 -13.61
N ASN A 300 8.54 9.02 -12.64
CA ASN A 300 7.33 8.20 -12.67
C ASN A 300 6.04 9.03 -12.66
N GLU A 301 6.02 10.19 -11.99
CA GLU A 301 4.91 11.13 -12.02
C GLU A 301 4.68 11.67 -13.44
N VAL A 302 5.75 12.10 -14.14
CA VAL A 302 5.67 12.53 -15.55
C VAL A 302 5.15 11.40 -16.44
N ALA A 303 5.66 10.17 -16.30
CA ALA A 303 5.18 9.03 -17.08
C ALA A 303 3.70 8.73 -16.85
N THR A 304 3.25 8.77 -15.59
CA THR A 304 1.85 8.52 -15.21
C THR A 304 0.93 9.61 -15.78
N GLU A 305 1.32 10.87 -15.69
CA GLU A 305 0.58 12.00 -16.27
C GLU A 305 0.44 11.85 -17.79
N THR A 306 1.55 11.57 -18.47
CA THR A 306 1.58 11.39 -19.93
C THR A 306 0.69 10.25 -20.39
N PHE A 307 0.81 9.04 -19.78
CA PHE A 307 0.02 7.87 -20.17
C PHE A 307 -1.46 8.01 -19.82
N SER A 308 -1.81 8.65 -18.71
CA SER A 308 -3.21 8.92 -18.36
C SER A 308 -3.88 9.91 -19.32
N SER A 309 -3.08 10.79 -19.93
CA SER A 309 -3.54 11.83 -20.88
C SER A 309 -3.16 11.51 -22.33
N MET A 310 -2.95 10.22 -22.69
CA MET A 310 -2.39 9.82 -23.97
C MET A 310 -3.23 10.32 -25.19
N LYS A 311 -4.55 10.38 -25.05
CA LYS A 311 -5.42 10.95 -26.09
C LYS A 311 -5.07 12.39 -26.40
N THR A 312 -4.77 13.19 -25.37
CA THR A 312 -4.38 14.59 -25.49
C THR A 312 -2.99 14.69 -26.13
N VAL A 313 -2.01 13.91 -25.67
CA VAL A 313 -0.66 13.89 -26.27
C VAL A 313 -0.73 13.60 -27.77
N ARG A 314 -1.51 12.59 -28.15
CA ARG A 314 -1.72 12.22 -29.57
C ARG A 314 -2.46 13.29 -30.37
N SER A 315 -3.46 13.95 -29.78
CA SER A 315 -4.22 15.00 -30.48
C SER A 315 -3.38 16.24 -30.82
N PHE A 316 -2.33 16.49 -30.02
CA PHE A 316 -1.38 17.57 -30.25
C PHE A 316 -0.04 17.12 -30.90
N ALA A 317 0.10 15.82 -31.22
CA ALA A 317 1.33 15.20 -31.74
C ALA A 317 2.59 15.62 -30.96
N ASN A 318 2.51 15.66 -29.61
CA ASN A 318 3.57 16.14 -28.71
C ASN A 318 4.34 14.99 -28.04
N GLU A 319 4.48 13.82 -28.69
CA GLU A 319 5.19 12.67 -28.16
C GLU A 319 6.67 12.97 -27.88
N ASP A 320 7.30 13.69 -28.79
CA ASP A 320 8.72 14.08 -28.65
C ASP A 320 8.93 15.04 -27.48
N GLY A 321 8.00 15.96 -27.24
CA GLY A 321 8.04 16.90 -26.11
C GLY A 321 7.95 16.20 -24.76
N GLU A 322 7.03 15.22 -24.63
CA GLU A 322 6.89 14.43 -23.40
C GLU A 322 8.09 13.47 -23.20
N THR A 323 8.62 12.92 -24.28
CA THR A 323 9.84 12.09 -24.24
C THR A 323 11.03 12.91 -23.72
N GLU A 324 11.22 14.15 -24.18
CA GLU A 324 12.29 15.02 -23.73
C GLU A 324 12.09 15.44 -22.26
N ARG A 325 10.86 15.72 -21.84
CA ARG A 325 10.51 16.01 -20.43
C ARG A 325 10.88 14.84 -19.51
N TYR A 326 10.54 13.62 -19.90
CA TYR A 326 10.88 12.40 -19.16
C TYR A 326 12.39 12.17 -19.13
N ARG A 327 13.09 12.36 -20.29
CA ARG A 327 14.54 12.22 -20.40
C ARG A 327 15.30 13.14 -19.45
N LYS A 328 14.87 14.40 -19.30
CA LYS A 328 15.49 15.34 -18.34
C LYS A 328 15.39 14.84 -16.90
N CYS A 329 14.24 14.31 -16.48
CA CYS A 329 14.09 13.73 -15.15
C CYS A 329 15.00 12.50 -14.94
N LEU A 330 15.21 11.69 -16.00
CA LEU A 330 16.14 10.56 -15.94
C LEU A 330 17.61 11.00 -15.89
N GLU A 331 17.99 12.11 -16.56
CA GLU A 331 19.35 12.66 -16.48
C GLU A 331 19.68 13.17 -15.07
N ASP A 332 18.73 13.83 -14.41
CA ASP A 332 18.87 14.23 -13.00
C ASP A 332 19.05 13.00 -12.09
N THR A 333 18.26 11.96 -12.33
CA THR A 333 18.37 10.68 -11.61
C THR A 333 19.71 10.02 -11.87
N PHE A 334 20.20 10.04 -13.11
CA PHE A 334 21.51 9.48 -13.48
C PHE A 334 22.68 10.22 -12.82
N ALA A 335 22.59 11.54 -12.69
CA ALA A 335 23.60 12.32 -11.98
C ALA A 335 23.71 11.91 -10.50
N LEU A 336 22.57 11.70 -9.83
CA LEU A 336 22.51 11.19 -8.45
C LEU A 336 23.01 9.74 -8.34
N ASN A 337 22.64 8.87 -9.30
CA ASN A 337 23.10 7.47 -9.35
C ASN A 337 24.63 7.36 -9.46
N LYS A 338 25.32 8.26 -10.17
CA LYS A 338 26.78 8.27 -10.22
C LYS A 338 27.40 8.48 -8.84
N VAL A 339 26.85 9.41 -8.06
CA VAL A 339 27.32 9.69 -6.71
C VAL A 339 26.98 8.54 -5.77
N GLU A 340 25.79 7.96 -5.91
CA GLU A 340 25.37 6.79 -5.15
C GLU A 340 26.28 5.59 -5.42
N ALA A 341 26.59 5.31 -6.68
CA ALA A 341 27.51 4.23 -7.08
C ALA A 341 28.90 4.41 -6.49
N ALA A 342 29.44 5.65 -6.52
CA ALA A 342 30.71 5.94 -5.90
C ALA A 342 30.69 5.75 -4.37
N ALA A 343 29.63 6.21 -3.70
CA ALA A 343 29.45 6.03 -2.26
C ALA A 343 29.34 4.54 -1.89
N TYR A 344 28.58 3.76 -2.68
CA TYR A 344 28.47 2.33 -2.53
C TYR A 344 29.83 1.62 -2.68
N ALA A 345 30.58 1.94 -3.72
CA ALA A 345 31.91 1.36 -3.96
C ALA A 345 32.87 1.64 -2.80
N VAL A 346 32.91 2.89 -2.30
CA VAL A 346 33.74 3.27 -1.14
C VAL A 346 33.30 2.51 0.11
N SER A 347 32.01 2.41 0.37
CA SER A 347 31.46 1.69 1.52
C SER A 347 31.84 0.19 1.48
N THR A 348 31.62 -0.45 0.32
CA THR A 348 31.94 -1.87 0.14
C THR A 348 33.45 -2.14 0.26
N TRP A 349 34.29 -1.29 -0.37
CA TRP A 349 35.74 -1.41 -0.26
C TRP A 349 36.22 -1.25 1.19
N THR A 350 35.69 -0.27 1.91
CA THR A 350 36.06 -0.02 3.31
C THR A 350 35.65 -1.19 4.22
N ASN A 351 34.46 -1.76 4.00
CA ASN A 351 34.02 -2.95 4.73
C ASN A 351 34.92 -4.15 4.48
N SER A 352 35.26 -4.41 3.21
CA SER A 352 36.16 -5.48 2.81
C SER A 352 37.56 -5.34 3.41
N MET A 353 38.13 -4.12 3.41
CA MET A 353 39.42 -3.84 4.01
C MET A 353 39.42 -4.00 5.53
N SER A 354 38.37 -3.55 6.21
CA SER A 354 38.21 -3.73 7.66
C SER A 354 38.12 -5.20 8.04
N SER A 355 37.34 -5.99 7.31
CA SER A 355 37.24 -7.44 7.50
C SER A 355 38.58 -8.15 7.25
N LEU A 356 39.27 -7.80 6.17
CA LEU A 356 40.60 -8.35 5.87
C LEU A 356 41.61 -8.05 6.98
N ALA A 357 41.64 -6.77 7.44
CA ALA A 357 42.54 -6.37 8.51
C ALA A 357 42.32 -7.17 9.81
N LEU A 358 41.05 -7.42 10.17
CA LEU A 358 40.72 -8.25 11.33
C LEU A 358 41.22 -9.69 11.14
N LYS A 359 40.95 -10.32 9.99
CA LYS A 359 41.39 -11.69 9.68
C LYS A 359 42.88 -11.84 9.76
N VAL A 360 43.64 -10.92 9.15
CA VAL A 360 45.11 -10.92 9.19
C VAL A 360 45.61 -10.77 10.63
N SER A 361 44.99 -9.87 11.41
CA SER A 361 45.36 -9.67 12.82
C SER A 361 45.09 -10.90 13.68
N ILE A 362 43.99 -11.60 13.48
CA ILE A 362 43.65 -12.84 14.18
C ILE A 362 44.65 -13.95 13.83
N LEU A 363 44.99 -14.11 12.54
CA LEU A 363 45.96 -15.08 12.09
C LEU A 363 47.36 -14.82 12.67
N TYR A 364 47.79 -13.56 12.68
CA TYR A 364 49.08 -13.17 13.25
C TYR A 364 49.15 -13.44 14.75
N TYR A 365 48.13 -12.99 15.51
CA TYR A 365 48.10 -13.19 16.96
C TYR A 365 47.90 -14.67 17.34
N GLY A 366 47.02 -15.36 16.60
CA GLY A 366 46.80 -16.81 16.79
C GLY A 366 48.07 -17.63 16.49
N GLY A 367 48.79 -17.30 15.41
CA GLY A 367 50.07 -17.93 15.08
C GLY A 367 51.11 -17.76 16.20
N ARG A 368 51.17 -16.61 16.86
CA ARG A 368 52.02 -16.40 18.03
C ARG A 368 51.60 -17.25 19.24
N LEU A 369 50.30 -17.47 19.44
CA LEU A 369 49.82 -18.35 20.54
C LEU A 369 50.13 -19.83 20.24
N VAL A 370 50.09 -20.26 18.99
CA VAL A 370 50.45 -21.60 18.58
C VAL A 370 51.96 -21.82 18.79
N THR A 371 52.83 -20.90 18.38
CA THR A 371 54.27 -20.98 18.63
C THR A 371 54.62 -20.96 20.12
N GLY A 372 53.77 -20.38 20.98
CA GLY A 372 53.87 -20.38 22.44
C GLY A 372 53.29 -21.64 23.11
N SER A 373 52.78 -22.63 22.34
CA SER A 373 52.11 -23.83 22.83
C SER A 373 50.85 -23.60 23.68
N ASP A 374 50.26 -22.42 23.59
CA ASP A 374 49.01 -22.06 24.30
C ASP A 374 47.73 -22.57 23.58
N VAL A 375 47.81 -22.83 22.26
CA VAL A 375 46.71 -23.25 21.38
C VAL A 375 47.25 -24.25 20.36
N SER A 376 46.49 -25.31 19.98
CA SER A 376 46.89 -26.21 18.92
C SER A 376 46.75 -25.59 17.53
N SER A 377 47.43 -26.16 16.53
CA SER A 377 47.28 -25.71 15.13
C SER A 377 45.86 -25.92 14.61
N GLY A 378 45.24 -27.04 14.98
CA GLY A 378 43.87 -27.36 14.62
C GLY A 378 42.83 -26.48 15.33
N ASP A 379 43.08 -26.13 16.60
CA ASP A 379 42.23 -25.20 17.33
C ASP A 379 42.26 -23.79 16.69
N LEU A 380 43.41 -23.34 16.19
CA LEU A 380 43.51 -22.09 15.44
C LEU A 380 42.70 -22.13 14.14
N VAL A 381 42.77 -23.25 13.39
CA VAL A 381 41.96 -23.42 12.16
C VAL A 381 40.49 -23.44 12.51
N SER A 382 40.03 -24.16 13.53
CA SER A 382 38.66 -24.16 14.01
C SER A 382 38.21 -22.74 14.39
N PHE A 383 39.06 -22.02 15.13
CA PHE A 383 38.77 -20.65 15.57
C PHE A 383 38.58 -19.71 14.41
N VAL A 384 39.45 -19.76 13.40
CA VAL A 384 39.32 -18.91 12.19
C VAL A 384 38.03 -19.23 11.43
N LEU A 385 37.66 -20.50 11.29
CA LEU A 385 36.40 -20.88 10.64
C LEU A 385 35.17 -20.43 11.43
N TYR A 386 35.18 -20.50 12.75
CA TYR A 386 34.13 -19.96 13.62
C TYR A 386 34.05 -18.44 13.52
N GLU A 387 35.18 -17.74 13.49
CA GLU A 387 35.24 -16.29 13.36
C GLU A 387 34.64 -15.82 12.04
N LEU A 388 35.00 -16.49 10.93
CA LEU A 388 34.41 -16.16 9.62
C LEU A 388 32.91 -16.28 9.63
N GLN A 389 32.39 -17.37 10.21
CA GLN A 389 30.94 -17.58 10.32
C GLN A 389 30.30 -16.59 11.30
N PHE A 390 30.95 -16.28 12.42
CA PHE A 390 30.46 -15.33 13.43
C PHE A 390 30.38 -13.91 12.88
N THR A 391 31.42 -13.44 12.22
CA THR A 391 31.43 -12.12 11.59
C THR A 391 30.34 -12.01 10.53
N SER A 392 30.19 -13.00 9.67
CA SER A 392 29.12 -13.06 8.67
C SER A 392 27.73 -13.07 9.32
N ALA A 393 27.54 -13.85 10.38
CA ALA A 393 26.26 -13.92 11.09
C ALA A 393 25.88 -12.57 11.75
N VAL A 394 26.85 -11.89 12.36
CA VAL A 394 26.64 -10.53 12.93
C VAL A 394 26.30 -9.51 11.84
N GLU A 395 27.00 -9.56 10.69
CA GLU A 395 26.75 -8.69 9.55
C GLU A 395 25.32 -8.88 9.01
N VAL A 396 24.86 -10.12 8.87
CA VAL A 396 23.49 -10.44 8.47
C VAL A 396 22.46 -9.94 9.48
N LEU A 397 22.68 -10.13 10.78
CA LEU A 397 21.80 -9.61 11.82
C LEU A 397 21.63 -8.08 11.72
N MET A 398 22.75 -7.37 11.48
CA MET A 398 22.73 -5.92 11.30
C MET A 398 21.99 -5.49 10.03
N SER A 399 22.18 -6.21 8.92
CA SER A 399 21.54 -5.89 7.64
C SER A 399 20.02 -6.13 7.65
N TYR A 400 19.54 -7.10 8.45
CA TYR A 400 18.09 -7.41 8.51
C TYR A 400 17.31 -6.57 9.54
N TRP A 401 17.96 -5.94 10.50
CA TRP A 401 17.30 -5.11 11.49
C TRP A 401 16.47 -3.94 10.89
N PRO A 402 16.94 -3.22 9.84
CA PRO A 402 16.13 -2.22 9.15
C PRO A 402 14.85 -2.78 8.52
N HIS A 403 14.86 -4.03 8.02
CA HIS A 403 13.68 -4.68 7.44
C HIS A 403 12.60 -4.93 8.49
N VAL A 404 12.98 -5.33 9.71
CA VAL A 404 12.04 -5.44 10.84
C VAL A 404 11.41 -4.09 11.18
N LYS A 405 12.21 -3.02 11.18
CA LYS A 405 11.66 -1.65 11.37
C LYS A 405 10.68 -1.26 10.26
N LYS A 406 10.98 -1.62 9.01
CA LYS A 406 10.10 -1.39 7.86
C LYS A 406 8.77 -2.16 8.03
N ALA A 407 8.82 -3.42 8.47
CA ALA A 407 7.61 -4.20 8.77
C ALA A 407 6.76 -3.57 9.87
N VAL A 408 7.37 -3.08 10.94
CA VAL A 408 6.67 -2.36 12.01
C VAL A 408 6.01 -1.09 11.47
N GLY A 409 6.69 -0.33 10.62
CA GLY A 409 6.11 0.87 9.99
C GLY A 409 4.95 0.56 9.05
N ALA A 410 5.04 -0.52 8.26
CA ALA A 410 3.94 -0.99 7.41
C ALA A 410 2.75 -1.47 8.27
N SER A 411 3.02 -2.21 9.36
CA SER A 411 1.97 -2.68 10.26
C SER A 411 1.23 -1.53 10.97
N GLU A 412 1.91 -0.42 11.29
CA GLU A 412 1.29 0.77 11.87
C GLU A 412 0.21 1.34 10.94
N LYS A 413 0.53 1.48 9.64
CA LYS A 413 -0.41 1.96 8.63
C LYS A 413 -1.60 1.01 8.43
N ILE A 414 -1.36 -0.30 8.48
CA ILE A 414 -2.40 -1.33 8.39
C ILE A 414 -3.35 -1.24 9.59
N PHE A 415 -2.81 -1.14 10.80
CA PHE A 415 -3.63 -1.07 12.01
C PHE A 415 -4.37 0.25 12.15
N GLU A 416 -3.90 1.34 11.53
CA GLU A 416 -4.65 2.59 11.43
C GLU A 416 -5.99 2.37 10.71
N TYR A 417 -6.01 1.56 9.64
CA TYR A 417 -7.26 1.22 8.95
C TYR A 417 -8.14 0.26 9.75
N VAL A 418 -7.54 -0.71 10.44
CA VAL A 418 -8.28 -1.69 11.27
C VAL A 418 -8.91 -1.03 12.49
N ASP A 419 -8.25 -0.04 13.09
CA ASP A 419 -8.69 0.62 14.32
C ASP A 419 -9.57 1.83 14.09
N ARG A 420 -9.65 2.30 12.84
CA ARG A 420 -10.48 3.45 12.50
C ARG A 420 -11.94 3.11 12.78
N LYS A 421 -12.58 3.94 13.59
CA LYS A 421 -14.02 3.89 13.82
C LYS A 421 -14.72 4.75 12.76
N PRO A 422 -15.76 4.23 12.09
CA PRO A 422 -16.56 5.03 11.17
C PRO A 422 -17.19 6.23 11.90
N ASP A 423 -17.25 7.37 11.23
CA ASP A 423 -17.90 8.58 11.77
C ASP A 423 -19.43 8.37 11.85
N VAL A 424 -20.00 7.60 10.89
CA VAL A 424 -21.40 7.17 10.91
C VAL A 424 -21.47 5.78 11.59
N PRO A 425 -22.13 5.65 12.75
CA PRO A 425 -22.26 4.37 13.40
C PRO A 425 -23.04 3.38 12.50
N PRO A 426 -22.52 2.16 12.26
CA PRO A 426 -23.10 1.25 11.27
C PRO A 426 -24.45 0.67 11.70
N ASP A 427 -24.77 0.63 12.99
CA ASP A 427 -25.95 -0.11 13.48
C ASP A 427 -26.82 0.68 14.45
N GLY A 428 -28.07 0.93 14.00
CA GLY A 428 -29.21 1.12 14.90
C GLY A 428 -29.79 -0.24 15.36
N SER A 429 -30.79 -0.21 16.20
CA SER A 429 -31.43 -1.42 16.73
C SER A 429 -32.79 -1.72 16.10
N LEU A 430 -33.38 -0.79 15.35
CA LEU A 430 -34.75 -0.90 14.84
C LEU A 430 -34.83 -1.69 13.53
N ALA A 431 -35.69 -2.71 13.51
CA ALA A 431 -36.07 -3.47 12.32
C ALA A 431 -37.57 -3.85 12.41
N PRO A 432 -38.49 -2.88 12.20
CA PRO A 432 -39.91 -3.13 12.33
C PRO A 432 -40.41 -4.07 11.22
N LYS A 433 -41.44 -4.90 11.52
CA LYS A 433 -42.01 -5.85 10.54
C LYS A 433 -42.61 -5.15 9.32
N THR A 434 -43.15 -3.95 9.49
CA THR A 434 -43.78 -3.14 8.42
C THR A 434 -43.21 -1.76 8.44
N LEU A 435 -42.93 -1.22 7.26
CA LEU A 435 -42.49 0.13 7.03
C LEU A 435 -43.50 0.82 6.10
N LYS A 436 -43.98 2.02 6.44
CA LYS A 436 -44.90 2.80 5.60
C LYS A 436 -44.14 3.59 4.52
N GLY A 437 -42.89 3.95 4.79
CA GLY A 437 -42.04 4.69 3.86
C GLY A 437 -42.26 6.19 3.89
N HIS A 438 -42.71 6.74 5.01
CA HIS A 438 -42.83 8.20 5.20
C HIS A 438 -41.50 8.78 5.66
N VAL A 439 -40.89 9.67 4.86
CA VAL A 439 -39.60 10.30 5.14
C VAL A 439 -39.79 11.80 5.40
N GLN A 440 -39.14 12.30 6.45
CA GLN A 440 -39.14 13.74 6.77
C GLN A 440 -37.73 14.23 7.05
N PHE A 441 -37.30 15.28 6.38
CA PHE A 441 -36.12 16.08 6.72
C PHE A 441 -36.60 17.28 7.55
N ARG A 442 -35.97 17.51 8.69
CA ARG A 442 -36.30 18.61 9.60
C ARG A 442 -35.10 19.51 9.82
N ASN A 443 -35.15 20.70 9.28
CA ASN A 443 -34.13 21.77 9.42
C ASN A 443 -32.69 21.22 9.16
N VAL A 444 -32.53 20.43 8.09
CA VAL A 444 -31.28 19.74 7.77
C VAL A 444 -30.28 20.70 7.14
N THR A 445 -29.11 20.83 7.78
CA THR A 445 -27.95 21.55 7.23
C THR A 445 -26.81 20.54 7.04
N PHE A 446 -26.17 20.60 5.86
CA PHE A 446 -25.11 19.65 5.50
C PHE A 446 -24.05 20.26 4.62
N ALA A 447 -22.76 19.98 4.99
CA ALA A 447 -21.57 20.22 4.17
C ALA A 447 -20.78 18.91 4.04
N TYR A 448 -20.17 18.67 2.88
CA TYR A 448 -19.32 17.49 2.65
C TYR A 448 -18.03 17.56 3.46
N PRO A 449 -17.53 16.44 4.00
CA PRO A 449 -16.27 16.38 4.79
C PRO A 449 -15.02 16.87 4.06
N LYS A 450 -15.03 16.90 2.71
CA LYS A 450 -13.95 17.48 1.89
C LYS A 450 -14.00 19.01 1.82
N ARG A 451 -15.18 19.62 2.01
CA ARG A 451 -15.42 21.07 1.92
C ARG A 451 -16.31 21.51 3.08
N PRO A 452 -15.80 21.48 4.32
CA PRO A 452 -16.61 21.72 5.52
C PRO A 452 -17.11 23.17 5.62
N ASP A 453 -16.48 24.09 4.91
CA ASP A 453 -16.81 25.52 4.94
C ASP A 453 -17.93 25.90 3.94
N THR A 454 -18.49 24.91 3.20
CA THR A 454 -19.51 25.17 2.18
C THR A 454 -20.75 24.33 2.46
N ASP A 455 -21.80 24.94 2.99
CA ASP A 455 -23.08 24.29 3.19
C ASP A 455 -23.77 24.03 1.84
N VAL A 456 -24.01 22.73 1.57
CA VAL A 456 -24.70 22.26 0.37
C VAL A 456 -26.21 22.23 0.58
N LEU A 457 -26.65 21.89 1.80
CA LEU A 457 -28.04 22.03 2.24
C LEU A 457 -28.08 22.99 3.41
N LYS A 458 -29.03 23.96 3.36
CA LYS A 458 -29.17 25.06 4.31
C LYS A 458 -30.55 25.01 4.91
N ASN A 459 -30.68 24.45 6.12
CA ASN A 459 -31.94 24.40 6.87
C ASN A 459 -33.12 23.82 6.06
N VAL A 460 -32.87 22.75 5.30
CA VAL A 460 -33.85 22.09 4.43
C VAL A 460 -34.86 21.30 5.24
N SER A 461 -36.14 21.58 5.04
CA SER A 461 -37.26 20.78 5.55
C SER A 461 -38.09 20.31 4.38
N LEU A 462 -38.21 18.98 4.21
CA LEU A 462 -38.97 18.36 3.12
C LEU A 462 -39.63 17.06 3.57
N GLU A 463 -40.68 16.66 2.88
CA GLU A 463 -41.49 15.50 3.20
C GLU A 463 -41.74 14.61 1.97
N LEU A 464 -41.43 13.30 2.12
CA LEU A 464 -41.82 12.26 1.16
C LEU A 464 -42.99 11.48 1.74
N LYS A 465 -44.19 11.66 1.19
CA LYS A 465 -45.42 11.01 1.67
C LYS A 465 -45.43 9.53 1.30
N ALA A 466 -45.81 8.67 2.24
CA ALA A 466 -45.89 7.24 2.01
C ALA A 466 -46.74 6.86 0.81
N GLY A 467 -46.25 6.00 -0.08
CA GLY A 467 -46.97 5.50 -1.26
C GLY A 467 -47.20 6.59 -2.35
N LYS A 468 -46.47 7.69 -2.32
CA LYS A 468 -46.60 8.79 -3.29
C LYS A 468 -45.32 8.98 -4.07
N ILE A 469 -45.44 9.53 -5.28
CA ILE A 469 -44.33 9.95 -6.13
C ILE A 469 -44.01 11.40 -5.84
N THR A 470 -42.84 11.67 -5.27
CA THR A 470 -42.33 13.01 -5.03
C THR A 470 -41.20 13.31 -6.01
N ALA A 471 -41.31 14.37 -6.79
CA ALA A 471 -40.25 14.81 -7.67
C ALA A 471 -39.38 15.90 -6.98
N LEU A 472 -38.09 15.76 -6.97
CA LEU A 472 -37.12 16.73 -6.49
C LEU A 472 -36.39 17.36 -7.67
N VAL A 473 -36.66 18.63 -7.91
CA VAL A 473 -36.24 19.37 -9.11
C VAL A 473 -35.41 20.59 -8.73
N GLY A 474 -34.58 21.08 -9.62
CA GLY A 474 -33.76 22.27 -9.43
C GLY A 474 -32.51 22.27 -10.32
N PRO A 475 -31.77 23.39 -10.36
CA PRO A 475 -30.57 23.52 -11.16
C PRO A 475 -29.48 22.52 -10.73
N SER A 476 -28.46 22.29 -11.57
CA SER A 476 -27.31 21.50 -11.22
C SER A 476 -26.60 22.13 -10.02
N GLY A 477 -26.13 21.30 -9.07
CA GLY A 477 -25.45 21.75 -7.84
C GLY A 477 -26.40 22.27 -6.73
N SER A 478 -27.72 22.19 -6.88
CA SER A 478 -28.68 22.63 -5.85
C SER A 478 -28.78 21.74 -4.61
N GLY A 479 -28.11 20.56 -4.59
CA GLY A 479 -28.10 19.63 -3.47
C GLY A 479 -29.02 18.41 -3.59
N LYS A 480 -29.63 18.14 -4.76
CA LYS A 480 -30.55 17.01 -4.98
C LYS A 480 -29.92 15.63 -4.64
N THR A 481 -28.75 15.33 -5.21
CA THR A 481 -28.02 14.07 -4.93
C THR A 481 -27.54 14.00 -3.48
N THR A 482 -27.34 15.15 -2.82
CA THR A 482 -27.01 15.21 -1.39
C THR A 482 -28.19 14.75 -0.53
N VAL A 483 -29.42 15.08 -0.89
CA VAL A 483 -30.62 14.56 -0.21
C VAL A 483 -30.67 13.04 -0.30
N VAL A 484 -30.33 12.45 -1.47
CA VAL A 484 -30.25 10.98 -1.65
C VAL A 484 -29.16 10.39 -0.75
N SER A 485 -27.97 10.98 -0.76
CA SER A 485 -26.83 10.50 0.03
C SER A 485 -27.09 10.52 1.54
N LEU A 486 -27.87 11.47 2.01
CA LEU A 486 -28.31 11.56 3.39
C LEU A 486 -29.42 10.53 3.71
N LEU A 487 -30.33 10.28 2.77
CA LEU A 487 -31.38 9.26 2.91
C LEU A 487 -30.77 7.84 2.94
N GLU A 488 -29.76 7.59 2.13
CA GLU A 488 -28.94 6.35 2.13
C GLU A 488 -28.04 6.22 3.35
N ARG A 489 -28.04 7.23 4.23
CA ARG A 489 -27.19 7.25 5.44
C ARG A 489 -25.69 7.18 5.14
N PHE A 490 -25.24 7.62 3.96
CA PHE A 490 -23.82 7.71 3.61
C PHE A 490 -23.10 8.79 4.43
N TYR A 491 -23.85 9.82 4.86
CA TYR A 491 -23.40 10.91 5.70
C TYR A 491 -24.42 11.24 6.78
N GLN A 492 -23.97 11.96 7.80
CA GLN A 492 -24.84 12.55 8.81
C GLN A 492 -24.96 14.07 8.60
N PRO A 493 -26.15 14.68 8.78
CA PRO A 493 -26.27 16.13 8.76
C PRO A 493 -25.55 16.75 9.97
N GLN A 494 -25.00 17.95 9.80
CA GLN A 494 -24.40 18.73 10.90
C GLN A 494 -25.49 19.25 11.85
N ASN A 495 -26.62 19.69 11.29
CA ASN A 495 -27.79 20.16 12.05
C ASN A 495 -29.06 19.55 11.48
N GLY A 496 -30.09 19.48 12.33
CA GLY A 496 -31.38 18.87 11.97
C GLY A 496 -31.39 17.35 12.09
N GLU A 497 -32.49 16.74 11.67
CA GLU A 497 -32.69 15.30 11.75
C GLU A 497 -33.46 14.78 10.52
N ILE A 498 -33.24 13.49 10.22
CA ILE A 498 -34.00 12.78 9.18
C ILE A 498 -34.79 11.69 9.86
N LEU A 499 -36.10 11.69 9.64
CA LEU A 499 -37.04 10.73 10.22
C LEU A 499 -37.58 9.80 9.15
N LEU A 500 -37.69 8.54 9.49
CA LEU A 500 -38.36 7.49 8.73
C LEU A 500 -39.47 6.91 9.59
N ASP A 501 -40.74 7.03 9.14
CA ASP A 501 -41.93 6.68 9.91
C ASP A 501 -41.90 7.26 11.35
N GLN A 502 -41.62 8.55 11.49
CA GLN A 502 -41.54 9.31 12.75
C GLN A 502 -40.39 8.90 13.68
N LYS A 503 -39.45 8.07 13.24
CA LYS A 503 -38.29 7.66 14.02
C LYS A 503 -37.01 8.13 13.36
N PRO A 504 -35.97 8.50 14.13
CA PRO A 504 -34.69 8.90 13.57
C PRO A 504 -34.11 7.82 12.64
N LEU A 505 -33.63 8.22 11.45
CA LEU A 505 -33.06 7.30 10.46
C LEU A 505 -31.88 6.51 11.03
N LEU A 506 -31.10 7.12 11.91
CA LEU A 506 -29.95 6.49 12.59
C LEU A 506 -30.34 5.36 13.55
N SER A 507 -31.60 5.30 13.99
CA SER A 507 -32.08 4.26 14.90
C SER A 507 -32.31 2.92 14.19
N TYR A 508 -32.43 2.91 12.88
CA TYR A 508 -32.67 1.70 12.10
C TYR A 508 -31.39 0.88 11.92
N LYS A 509 -31.55 -0.44 11.89
CA LYS A 509 -30.48 -1.36 11.53
C LYS A 509 -30.09 -1.14 10.06
N ASP A 510 -28.80 -1.06 9.79
CA ASP A 510 -28.26 -0.70 8.46
C ASP A 510 -28.74 -1.66 7.36
N GLN A 511 -28.60 -2.96 7.59
CA GLN A 511 -29.06 -3.99 6.67
C GLN A 511 -30.56 -3.88 6.38
N TYR A 512 -31.39 -3.63 7.43
CA TYR A 512 -32.82 -3.47 7.27
C TYR A 512 -33.16 -2.22 6.43
N LEU A 513 -32.45 -1.12 6.66
CA LEU A 513 -32.65 0.12 5.92
C LEU A 513 -32.41 -0.10 4.42
N HIS A 514 -31.27 -0.67 4.05
CA HIS A 514 -30.89 -0.94 2.66
C HIS A 514 -31.68 -2.10 2.00
N GLU A 515 -32.37 -2.94 2.76
CA GLU A 515 -33.38 -3.86 2.24
C GLU A 515 -34.70 -3.17 1.88
N LYS A 516 -35.00 -2.03 2.50
CA LYS A 516 -36.27 -1.30 2.31
C LYS A 516 -36.14 -0.07 1.42
N ILE A 517 -34.94 0.49 1.29
CA ILE A 517 -34.63 1.62 0.42
C ILE A 517 -33.76 1.10 -0.72
N SER A 518 -34.14 1.38 -1.97
CA SER A 518 -33.32 1.09 -3.14
C SER A 518 -33.09 2.36 -3.94
N VAL A 519 -31.85 2.54 -4.43
CA VAL A 519 -31.45 3.69 -5.22
C VAL A 519 -30.95 3.26 -6.58
N VAL A 520 -31.39 3.97 -7.61
CA VAL A 520 -30.81 3.93 -8.96
C VAL A 520 -30.14 5.25 -9.22
N SER A 521 -28.81 5.27 -9.24
CA SER A 521 -28.00 6.48 -9.46
C SER A 521 -27.96 6.89 -10.93
N GLN A 522 -27.62 8.14 -11.19
CA GLN A 522 -27.47 8.74 -12.51
C GLN A 522 -26.51 7.95 -13.41
N GLU A 523 -25.36 7.56 -12.86
CA GLU A 523 -24.39 6.71 -13.54
C GLU A 523 -24.26 5.37 -12.80
N PRO A 524 -25.09 4.37 -13.13
CA PRO A 524 -25.06 3.11 -12.41
C PRO A 524 -23.80 2.30 -12.75
N VAL A 525 -23.15 1.77 -11.71
CA VAL A 525 -21.99 0.90 -11.84
C VAL A 525 -22.44 -0.56 -11.84
N LEU A 526 -22.02 -1.31 -12.86
CA LEU A 526 -22.15 -2.76 -12.89
C LEU A 526 -20.83 -3.42 -12.51
N PHE A 527 -20.91 -4.52 -11.77
CA PHE A 527 -19.75 -5.33 -11.45
C PHE A 527 -19.32 -6.16 -12.65
N ALA A 528 -18.03 -6.46 -12.76
CA ALA A 528 -17.47 -7.41 -13.73
C ALA A 528 -17.93 -8.84 -13.41
N ARG A 529 -19.21 -9.09 -13.65
CA ARG A 529 -19.94 -10.35 -13.42
C ARG A 529 -21.02 -10.47 -14.48
N SER A 530 -21.69 -11.64 -14.54
CA SER A 530 -22.82 -11.82 -15.43
C SER A 530 -23.97 -10.82 -15.15
N VAL A 531 -24.82 -10.56 -16.15
CA VAL A 531 -26.02 -9.73 -15.97
C VAL A 531 -26.93 -10.33 -14.92
N ARG A 532 -27.06 -11.66 -14.87
CA ARG A 532 -27.79 -12.40 -13.83
C ARG A 532 -27.30 -12.04 -12.43
N GLU A 533 -25.99 -12.14 -12.18
CA GLU A 533 -25.39 -11.83 -10.89
C GLU A 533 -25.47 -10.35 -10.54
N ASN A 534 -25.43 -9.47 -11.53
CA ASN A 534 -25.63 -8.04 -11.34
C ASN A 534 -27.07 -7.73 -10.85
N ILE A 535 -28.09 -8.37 -11.41
CA ILE A 535 -29.49 -8.21 -10.95
C ILE A 535 -29.66 -8.86 -9.59
N LYS A 536 -29.14 -10.09 -9.43
CA LYS A 536 -29.23 -10.87 -8.17
C LYS A 536 -28.55 -10.17 -7.00
N TYR A 537 -27.59 -9.24 -7.25
CA TYR A 537 -26.90 -8.50 -6.20
C TYR A 537 -27.84 -7.74 -5.26
N GLY A 538 -29.01 -7.29 -5.75
CA GLY A 538 -30.05 -6.69 -4.91
C GLY A 538 -30.70 -7.66 -3.92
N LYS A 539 -30.74 -8.98 -4.24
CA LYS A 539 -31.34 -10.01 -3.40
C LYS A 539 -30.61 -11.35 -3.59
N GLU A 540 -29.72 -11.68 -2.65
CA GLU A 540 -28.80 -12.83 -2.80
C GLU A 540 -29.50 -14.17 -3.07
N ASN A 541 -30.65 -14.43 -2.46
CA ASN A 541 -31.41 -15.65 -2.60
C ASN A 541 -32.54 -15.56 -3.66
N ALA A 542 -32.39 -14.66 -4.65
CA ALA A 542 -33.40 -14.52 -5.70
C ALA A 542 -33.46 -15.74 -6.62
N THR A 543 -34.69 -16.17 -6.95
CA THR A 543 -34.92 -17.21 -7.95
C THR A 543 -34.78 -16.65 -9.36
N ASN A 544 -34.62 -17.55 -10.36
CA ASN A 544 -34.54 -17.11 -11.76
C ASN A 544 -35.85 -16.41 -12.22
N GLU A 545 -37.01 -16.88 -11.73
CA GLU A 545 -38.29 -16.23 -12.02
C GLU A 545 -38.34 -14.80 -11.49
N GLU A 546 -37.85 -14.57 -10.26
CA GLU A 546 -37.77 -13.22 -9.69
C GLU A 546 -36.81 -12.30 -10.51
N ILE A 547 -35.69 -12.84 -10.97
CA ILE A 547 -34.73 -12.12 -11.82
C ILE A 547 -35.39 -11.71 -13.15
N TYR A 548 -36.09 -12.66 -13.80
CA TYR A 548 -36.78 -12.38 -15.06
C TYR A 548 -37.96 -11.41 -14.88
N ALA A 549 -38.70 -11.51 -13.79
CA ALA A 549 -39.79 -10.58 -13.46
C ALA A 549 -39.23 -9.14 -13.26
N ALA A 550 -38.15 -8.98 -12.48
CA ALA A 550 -37.53 -7.70 -12.27
C ALA A 550 -36.96 -7.10 -13.59
N ALA A 551 -36.37 -7.95 -14.44
CA ALA A 551 -35.86 -7.52 -15.74
C ALA A 551 -37.00 -7.08 -16.71
N ARG A 552 -38.17 -7.75 -16.68
CA ARG A 552 -39.35 -7.31 -17.44
C ARG A 552 -39.89 -5.98 -16.98
N LEU A 553 -39.99 -5.77 -15.66
CA LEU A 553 -40.41 -4.48 -15.08
C LEU A 553 -39.48 -3.34 -15.48
N ALA A 554 -38.18 -3.61 -15.56
CA ALA A 554 -37.16 -2.65 -15.99
C ALA A 554 -37.04 -2.52 -17.54
N ASN A 555 -37.91 -3.15 -18.33
CA ASN A 555 -37.79 -3.23 -19.79
C ASN A 555 -36.40 -3.74 -20.25
N ALA A 556 -35.82 -4.67 -19.51
CA ALA A 556 -34.49 -5.21 -19.74
C ALA A 556 -34.48 -6.62 -20.34
N HIS A 557 -35.58 -7.40 -20.16
CA HIS A 557 -35.63 -8.83 -20.50
C HIS A 557 -35.27 -9.12 -21.95
N ASP A 558 -35.85 -8.36 -22.89
CA ASP A 558 -35.76 -8.65 -24.33
C ASP A 558 -34.33 -8.45 -24.82
N PHE A 559 -33.70 -7.30 -24.49
CA PHE A 559 -32.32 -7.11 -24.90
C PHE A 559 -31.34 -8.06 -24.20
N ILE A 560 -31.57 -8.42 -22.91
CA ILE A 560 -30.72 -9.40 -22.22
C ILE A 560 -30.82 -10.75 -22.92
N SER A 561 -32.03 -11.18 -23.28
CA SER A 561 -32.26 -12.45 -23.96
C SER A 561 -31.66 -12.49 -25.39
N SER A 562 -31.48 -11.33 -26.04
CA SER A 562 -30.82 -11.22 -27.35
C SER A 562 -29.30 -11.20 -27.27
N LEU A 563 -28.70 -11.07 -26.09
CA LEU A 563 -27.23 -11.16 -25.92
C LEU A 563 -26.74 -12.58 -26.21
N PRO A 564 -25.46 -12.75 -26.67
CA PRO A 564 -24.93 -14.05 -27.06
C PRO A 564 -25.03 -15.16 -26.00
N LYS A 565 -24.94 -14.82 -24.71
CA LYS A 565 -25.09 -15.74 -23.57
C LYS A 565 -26.32 -15.39 -22.72
N GLY A 566 -27.23 -14.55 -23.21
CA GLY A 566 -28.40 -14.11 -22.46
C GLY A 566 -28.04 -13.50 -21.10
N TYR A 567 -28.67 -13.96 -20.03
CA TYR A 567 -28.41 -13.51 -18.66
C TYR A 567 -27.04 -13.85 -18.12
N ASP A 568 -26.33 -14.80 -18.73
CA ASP A 568 -24.98 -15.20 -18.30
C ASP A 568 -23.88 -14.46 -19.08
N THR A 569 -24.25 -13.42 -19.85
CA THR A 569 -23.33 -12.50 -20.50
C THR A 569 -22.62 -11.66 -19.46
N ASP A 570 -21.28 -11.55 -19.54
CA ASP A 570 -20.47 -10.69 -18.64
C ASP A 570 -20.72 -9.22 -18.98
N ALA A 571 -20.99 -8.40 -17.97
CA ALA A 571 -21.17 -6.96 -18.12
C ALA A 571 -19.85 -6.20 -18.35
N GLY A 572 -18.70 -6.82 -18.07
CA GLY A 572 -17.39 -6.20 -18.13
C GLY A 572 -17.12 -5.24 -16.96
N GLU A 573 -15.88 -4.76 -16.87
CA GLU A 573 -15.48 -3.82 -15.83
C GLU A 573 -16.32 -2.54 -15.91
N LYS A 574 -16.95 -2.16 -14.79
CA LYS A 574 -17.89 -1.02 -14.70
C LYS A 574 -18.98 -1.04 -15.77
N GLY A 575 -19.34 -2.23 -16.27
CA GLY A 575 -20.32 -2.40 -17.34
C GLY A 575 -19.84 -1.92 -18.72
N GLY A 576 -18.54 -2.05 -19.01
CA GLY A 576 -17.94 -1.58 -20.27
C GLY A 576 -18.44 -2.30 -21.54
N GLN A 577 -19.09 -3.48 -21.38
CA GLN A 577 -19.60 -4.26 -22.52
C GLN A 577 -21.07 -4.00 -22.85
N VAL A 578 -21.75 -3.13 -22.12
CA VAL A 578 -23.16 -2.78 -22.32
C VAL A 578 -23.33 -1.28 -22.53
N SER A 579 -24.35 -0.87 -23.30
CA SER A 579 -24.64 0.54 -23.56
C SER A 579 -25.13 1.26 -22.30
N GLY A 580 -25.09 2.60 -22.25
CA GLY A 580 -25.57 3.41 -21.13
C GLY A 580 -27.01 3.10 -20.74
N GLY A 581 -27.93 3.05 -21.71
CA GLY A 581 -29.32 2.71 -21.48
C GLY A 581 -29.53 1.24 -21.05
N GLN A 582 -28.70 0.31 -21.52
CA GLN A 582 -28.71 -1.08 -21.03
C GLN A 582 -28.25 -1.15 -19.57
N LYS A 583 -27.16 -0.43 -19.20
CA LYS A 583 -26.71 -0.32 -17.80
C LYS A 583 -27.81 0.19 -16.90
N GLN A 584 -28.49 1.25 -17.29
CA GLN A 584 -29.58 1.82 -16.49
C GLN A 584 -30.71 0.81 -16.27
N ARG A 585 -31.16 0.13 -17.34
CA ARG A 585 -32.21 -0.90 -17.22
C ARG A 585 -31.81 -2.08 -16.32
N ILE A 586 -30.55 -2.54 -16.38
CA ILE A 586 -30.05 -3.57 -15.47
C ILE A 586 -30.02 -3.05 -14.02
N ALA A 587 -29.61 -1.79 -13.79
CA ALA A 587 -29.60 -1.19 -12.46
C ALA A 587 -31.01 -1.01 -11.87
N ILE A 588 -31.98 -0.62 -12.72
CA ILE A 588 -33.39 -0.57 -12.33
C ILE A 588 -33.87 -1.96 -11.94
N ALA A 589 -33.56 -3.00 -12.74
CA ALA A 589 -33.91 -4.39 -12.39
C ALA A 589 -33.28 -4.84 -11.04
N ARG A 590 -32.02 -4.45 -10.79
CA ARG A 590 -31.32 -4.69 -9.51
C ARG A 590 -32.03 -4.03 -8.32
N ALA A 591 -32.56 -2.82 -8.50
CA ALA A 591 -33.29 -2.13 -7.46
C ALA A 591 -34.67 -2.75 -7.22
N LEU A 592 -35.39 -3.12 -8.28
CA LEU A 592 -36.75 -3.65 -8.21
C LEU A 592 -36.84 -5.07 -7.66
N ILE A 593 -35.82 -5.90 -7.80
CA ILE A 593 -35.81 -7.29 -7.29
C ILE A 593 -35.93 -7.34 -5.76
N GLN A 594 -35.53 -6.28 -5.06
CA GLN A 594 -35.67 -6.14 -3.60
C GLN A 594 -37.11 -5.91 -3.18
N LYS A 595 -37.98 -5.45 -4.08
CA LYS A 595 -39.36 -4.97 -3.76
C LYS A 595 -39.31 -3.91 -2.66
N PRO A 596 -38.61 -2.78 -2.88
CA PRO A 596 -38.37 -1.77 -1.86
C PRO A 596 -39.63 -1.05 -1.43
N GLN A 597 -39.66 -0.55 -0.19
CA GLN A 597 -40.72 0.33 0.31
C GLN A 597 -40.46 1.80 -0.10
N ILE A 598 -39.20 2.17 -0.32
CA ILE A 598 -38.79 3.48 -0.82
C ILE A 598 -37.87 3.26 -2.02
N LEU A 599 -38.22 3.83 -3.17
CA LEU A 599 -37.42 3.78 -4.39
C LEU A 599 -36.94 5.19 -4.73
N VAL A 600 -35.62 5.35 -4.86
CA VAL A 600 -35.01 6.59 -5.31
C VAL A 600 -34.49 6.43 -6.73
N LEU A 601 -34.92 7.31 -7.61
CA LEU A 601 -34.48 7.37 -9.01
C LEU A 601 -33.73 8.69 -9.22
N ASP A 602 -32.41 8.68 -9.13
CA ASP A 602 -31.57 9.85 -9.34
C ASP A 602 -31.16 9.92 -10.81
N ASP A 603 -31.93 10.66 -11.61
CA ASP A 603 -31.79 10.81 -13.08
C ASP A 603 -31.63 9.48 -13.83
N ALA A 604 -32.32 8.45 -13.28
CA ALA A 604 -32.13 7.04 -13.65
C ALA A 604 -32.65 6.70 -15.06
N THR A 605 -33.25 7.63 -15.77
CA THR A 605 -33.79 7.45 -17.14
C THR A 605 -33.10 8.33 -18.18
N SER A 606 -32.05 9.09 -17.78
CA SER A 606 -31.37 10.06 -18.66
C SER A 606 -30.77 9.44 -19.93
N SER A 607 -30.29 8.18 -19.86
CA SER A 607 -29.72 7.46 -21.00
C SER A 607 -30.74 6.57 -21.74
N LEU A 608 -32.02 6.62 -21.35
CA LEU A 608 -33.08 5.87 -22.02
C LEU A 608 -33.72 6.72 -23.15
N ASP A 609 -34.12 6.02 -24.20
CA ASP A 609 -35.03 6.57 -25.20
C ASP A 609 -36.43 6.85 -24.61
N THR A 610 -37.15 7.77 -25.19
CA THR A 610 -38.46 8.21 -24.69
C THR A 610 -39.47 7.06 -24.55
N GLU A 611 -39.44 6.09 -25.46
CA GLU A 611 -40.33 4.93 -25.42
C GLU A 611 -39.99 4.00 -24.24
N SER A 612 -38.73 3.69 -24.05
CA SER A 612 -38.25 2.86 -22.93
C SER A 612 -38.51 3.54 -21.58
N GLU A 613 -38.30 4.86 -21.50
CA GLU A 613 -38.61 5.64 -20.32
C GLU A 613 -40.09 5.55 -19.95
N HIS A 614 -40.99 5.77 -20.93
CA HIS A 614 -42.43 5.70 -20.71
C HIS A 614 -42.87 4.29 -20.27
N ARG A 615 -42.30 3.24 -20.87
CA ARG A 615 -42.60 1.84 -20.47
C ARG A 615 -42.17 1.55 -19.04
N VAL A 616 -40.97 2.00 -18.64
CA VAL A 616 -40.47 1.84 -17.27
C VAL A 616 -41.36 2.57 -16.27
N TYR A 617 -41.70 3.86 -16.53
CA TYR A 617 -42.58 4.61 -15.61
C TYR A 617 -43.99 4.03 -15.53
N SER A 618 -44.57 3.54 -16.64
CA SER A 618 -45.88 2.91 -16.65
C SER A 618 -45.87 1.59 -15.84
N ALA A 619 -44.81 0.78 -15.97
CA ALA A 619 -44.63 -0.45 -15.20
C ALA A 619 -44.46 -0.13 -13.71
N LEU A 620 -43.63 0.88 -13.36
CA LEU A 620 -43.41 1.31 -11.98
C LEU A 620 -44.71 1.82 -11.34
N LYS A 621 -45.50 2.64 -12.01
CA LYS A 621 -46.75 3.18 -11.52
C LYS A 621 -47.80 2.08 -11.25
N LYS A 622 -47.80 1.00 -12.06
CA LYS A 622 -48.74 -0.09 -11.93
C LYS A 622 -48.34 -1.05 -10.77
N GLU A 623 -47.06 -1.38 -10.63
CA GLU A 623 -46.56 -2.39 -9.70
C GLU A 623 -46.21 -1.84 -8.32
N LEU A 624 -45.88 -0.54 -8.22
CA LEU A 624 -45.40 0.09 -6.98
C LEU A 624 -46.43 1.02 -6.33
N GLN A 625 -47.72 0.66 -6.39
CA GLN A 625 -48.81 1.50 -5.81
C GLN A 625 -48.65 1.79 -4.30
N SER A 626 -47.90 0.96 -3.56
CA SER A 626 -47.61 1.13 -2.13
C SER A 626 -46.19 1.61 -1.84
N CYS A 627 -45.35 1.78 -2.85
CA CYS A 627 -43.96 2.23 -2.71
C CYS A 627 -43.88 3.77 -2.74
N THR A 628 -43.09 4.32 -1.83
CA THR A 628 -42.76 5.75 -1.85
C THR A 628 -41.64 5.97 -2.88
N VAL A 629 -41.85 6.86 -3.84
CA VAL A 629 -40.88 7.12 -4.90
C VAL A 629 -40.34 8.56 -4.79
N LEU A 630 -39.04 8.68 -4.68
CA LEU A 630 -38.30 9.93 -4.85
C LEU A 630 -37.72 9.97 -6.28
N LEU A 631 -38.23 10.83 -7.11
CA LEU A 631 -37.78 11.04 -8.48
C LEU A 631 -36.93 12.29 -8.56
N ILE A 632 -35.67 12.20 -8.93
CA ILE A 632 -34.83 13.31 -9.35
C ILE A 632 -34.72 13.21 -10.87
N SER A 633 -35.19 14.22 -11.57
CA SER A 633 -35.13 14.26 -13.03
C SER A 633 -34.91 15.65 -13.56
N HIS A 634 -34.15 15.74 -14.61
CA HIS A 634 -34.01 16.94 -15.45
C HIS A 634 -35.01 16.94 -16.60
N ARG A 635 -35.79 15.85 -16.81
CA ARG A 635 -36.80 15.73 -17.87
C ARG A 635 -38.18 16.01 -17.32
N LEU A 636 -38.90 16.84 -18.02
CA LEU A 636 -40.25 17.29 -17.63
C LEU A 636 -41.27 16.17 -17.61
N SER A 637 -41.15 15.19 -18.53
CA SER A 637 -42.07 14.05 -18.68
C SER A 637 -42.27 13.21 -17.41
N GLY A 638 -41.22 13.05 -16.60
CA GLY A 638 -41.32 12.35 -15.31
C GLY A 638 -41.88 13.23 -14.19
N VAL A 639 -41.56 14.52 -14.21
CA VAL A 639 -41.87 15.48 -13.14
C VAL A 639 -43.36 15.86 -13.16
N GLU A 640 -43.96 16.06 -14.36
CA GLU A 640 -45.37 16.46 -14.54
C GLU A 640 -46.34 15.44 -13.92
N ASN A 641 -45.99 14.16 -13.91
CA ASN A 641 -46.82 13.08 -13.42
C ASN A 641 -46.61 12.76 -11.92
N ALA A 642 -45.77 13.54 -11.21
CA ALA A 642 -45.52 13.36 -9.79
C ALA A 642 -46.68 13.88 -8.94
N ASP A 643 -47.00 13.22 -7.84
CA ASP A 643 -48.03 13.65 -6.89
C ASP A 643 -47.63 14.95 -6.16
N HIS A 644 -46.33 15.15 -5.96
CA HIS A 644 -45.75 16.27 -5.24
C HIS A 644 -44.39 16.67 -5.85
N ILE A 645 -44.14 17.94 -5.98
CA ILE A 645 -42.91 18.49 -6.54
C ILE A 645 -42.25 19.40 -5.51
N LEU A 646 -40.96 19.17 -5.28
CA LEU A 646 -40.10 19.98 -4.43
C LEU A 646 -39.04 20.68 -5.29
N PHE A 647 -38.98 21.98 -5.27
CA PHE A 647 -38.01 22.76 -6.04
C PHE A 647 -36.89 23.25 -5.14
N LEU A 648 -35.69 22.73 -5.38
CA LEU A 648 -34.49 23.03 -4.60
C LEU A 648 -33.58 24.02 -5.36
N ARG A 649 -33.18 25.09 -4.70
CA ARG A 649 -32.26 26.09 -5.26
C ARG A 649 -31.23 26.50 -4.22
N GLU A 650 -29.97 26.50 -4.58
CA GLU A 650 -28.83 26.94 -3.75
C GLU A 650 -28.79 26.32 -2.34
N GLY A 651 -29.28 25.08 -2.24
CA GLY A 651 -29.31 24.34 -0.98
C GLY A 651 -30.54 24.60 -0.12
N GLU A 652 -31.57 25.33 -0.62
CA GLU A 652 -32.80 25.62 0.10
C GLU A 652 -34.01 25.10 -0.66
N LEU A 653 -35.07 24.69 0.04
CA LEU A 653 -36.37 24.38 -0.55
C LEU A 653 -37.14 25.69 -0.78
N VAL A 654 -37.33 26.07 -2.05
CA VAL A 654 -37.91 27.35 -2.41
C VAL A 654 -39.39 27.23 -2.69
N GLU A 655 -39.82 26.14 -3.36
CA GLU A 655 -41.22 25.94 -3.77
C GLU A 655 -41.60 24.45 -3.57
N GLU A 656 -42.86 24.26 -3.19
CA GLU A 656 -43.48 22.94 -3.11
C GLU A 656 -44.93 22.98 -3.55
N GLY A 657 -45.41 21.88 -4.14
CA GLY A 657 -46.80 21.76 -4.61
C GLY A 657 -46.96 20.69 -5.69
N ASN A 658 -48.11 20.66 -6.37
CA ASN A 658 -48.29 19.87 -7.58
C ASN A 658 -47.91 20.70 -8.84
N HIS A 659 -47.80 20.02 -9.97
CA HIS A 659 -47.39 20.64 -11.24
C HIS A 659 -48.22 21.90 -11.57
N GLN A 660 -49.56 21.83 -11.50
CA GLN A 660 -50.43 22.96 -11.83
C GLN A 660 -50.31 24.09 -10.82
N GLN A 661 -50.26 23.78 -9.52
CA GLN A 661 -50.09 24.79 -8.47
C GLN A 661 -48.78 25.59 -8.62
N LEU A 662 -47.72 24.93 -9.01
CA LEU A 662 -46.42 25.59 -9.20
C LEU A 662 -46.36 26.40 -10.49
N LEU A 663 -47.03 25.97 -11.54
CA LEU A 663 -47.19 26.79 -12.77
C LEU A 663 -48.00 28.07 -12.52
N ASP A 664 -49.08 27.94 -11.76
CA ASP A 664 -49.98 29.10 -11.45
C ASP A 664 -49.27 30.13 -10.57
N LYS A 665 -48.33 29.72 -9.72
CA LYS A 665 -47.49 30.61 -8.91
C LYS A 665 -46.51 31.47 -9.74
N GLN A 666 -46.24 31.10 -10.99
CA GLN A 666 -45.27 31.75 -11.89
C GLN A 666 -43.89 32.01 -11.27
N GLY A 667 -43.45 31.10 -10.37
CA GLY A 667 -42.20 31.19 -9.67
C GLY A 667 -41.03 30.49 -10.41
N PHE A 668 -40.02 30.07 -9.65
CA PHE A 668 -38.83 29.43 -10.19
C PHE A 668 -39.11 28.12 -10.94
N TYR A 669 -40.09 27.34 -10.47
CA TYR A 669 -40.51 26.12 -11.17
C TYR A 669 -41.11 26.44 -12.55
N ALA A 670 -41.98 27.46 -12.65
CA ALA A 670 -42.56 27.84 -13.92
C ALA A 670 -41.50 28.37 -14.92
N GLU A 671 -40.48 29.08 -14.42
CA GLU A 671 -39.37 29.52 -15.24
C GLU A 671 -38.52 28.30 -15.72
N PHE A 672 -38.27 27.35 -14.85
CA PHE A 672 -37.58 26.09 -15.19
C PHE A 672 -38.31 25.31 -16.30
N VAL A 673 -39.65 25.19 -16.20
CA VAL A 673 -40.47 24.52 -17.22
C VAL A 673 -40.41 25.27 -18.56
N LYS A 674 -40.48 26.62 -18.56
CA LYS A 674 -40.33 27.43 -19.78
C LYS A 674 -38.96 27.19 -20.45
N GLN A 675 -37.88 27.17 -19.67
CA GLN A 675 -36.53 26.92 -20.20
C GLN A 675 -36.41 25.54 -20.83
N GLN A 676 -36.98 24.53 -20.21
CA GLN A 676 -36.99 23.16 -20.72
C GLN A 676 -37.80 23.05 -22.03
N ASN A 677 -38.97 23.60 -22.08
CA ASN A 677 -39.81 23.63 -23.29
C ASN A 677 -39.13 24.36 -24.45
N THR A 678 -38.47 25.50 -24.18
CA THR A 678 -37.71 26.23 -25.18
C THR A 678 -36.52 25.41 -25.72
N ALA A 679 -35.84 24.65 -24.87
CA ALA A 679 -34.75 23.76 -25.29
C ALA A 679 -35.26 22.59 -26.17
N ILE A 680 -36.43 22.02 -25.84
CA ILE A 680 -37.07 20.97 -26.63
C ILE A 680 -37.45 21.48 -28.02
N HIS A 681 -38.06 22.68 -28.12
CA HIS A 681 -38.43 23.28 -29.40
C HIS A 681 -37.21 23.61 -30.26
N ARG A 682 -36.11 24.12 -29.68
CA ARG A 682 -34.88 24.38 -30.42
C ARG A 682 -34.25 23.08 -30.99
N ASN A 683 -34.24 22.01 -30.23
CA ASN A 683 -33.72 20.72 -30.71
C ASN A 683 -34.61 20.15 -31.82
N ALA A 684 -35.93 20.21 -31.70
CA ALA A 684 -36.86 19.80 -32.74
C ALA A 684 -36.72 20.61 -34.04
N ASP A 685 -36.43 21.93 -33.93
CA ASP A 685 -36.20 22.79 -35.10
C ASP A 685 -34.83 22.51 -35.75
N ASN A 686 -33.80 22.21 -34.94
CA ASN A 686 -32.50 21.79 -35.47
C ASN A 686 -32.60 20.44 -36.20
N ASP A 687 -33.31 19.45 -35.65
CA ASP A 687 -33.53 18.15 -36.30
C ASP A 687 -34.28 18.30 -37.61
N ARG A 688 -35.30 19.17 -37.64
CA ARG A 688 -36.01 19.50 -38.89
C ARG A 688 -35.16 20.25 -39.93
N GLN A 689 -34.18 21.04 -39.49
CA GLN A 689 -33.22 21.69 -40.39
C GLN A 689 -32.20 20.69 -40.94
N THR A 690 -31.78 19.74 -40.10
CA THR A 690 -30.84 18.67 -40.51
C THR A 690 -31.52 17.70 -41.53
N ASP A 691 -32.78 17.32 -41.29
CA ASP A 691 -33.55 16.50 -42.24
C ASP A 691 -33.82 17.23 -43.57
N ARG A 692 -34.06 18.58 -43.51
CA ARG A 692 -34.20 19.36 -44.74
C ARG A 692 -32.89 19.59 -45.50
N GLN A 693 -31.72 19.41 -44.86
CA GLN A 693 -30.43 19.44 -45.56
C GLN A 693 -30.05 18.09 -46.15
N THR A 694 -30.54 16.99 -45.58
CA THR A 694 -30.32 15.64 -46.13
C THR A 694 -31.25 15.30 -47.31
N ASP A 695 -32.42 15.97 -47.42
CA ASP A 695 -33.40 15.78 -48.53
C ASP A 695 -33.15 16.67 -49.76
N ARG A 696 -32.05 17.42 -49.84
CA ARG A 696 -31.65 18.04 -51.09
C ARG A 696 -31.17 16.97 -52.09
N PRO A 697 -31.75 16.82 -53.28
CA PRO A 697 -31.29 15.86 -54.26
C PRO A 697 -29.83 16.16 -54.61
N ILE A 698 -28.96 15.22 -54.32
CA ILE A 698 -27.54 15.26 -54.70
C ILE A 698 -27.52 15.23 -56.24
N ASP A 699 -27.17 16.39 -56.79
CA ASP A 699 -27.10 16.62 -58.24
C ASP A 699 -26.09 15.63 -58.86
N ARG A 700 -26.49 15.00 -59.95
CA ARG A 700 -25.75 13.97 -60.72
C ARG A 700 -24.40 14.42 -61.31
N GLN A 701 -23.78 15.46 -60.79
CA GLN A 701 -22.45 15.91 -61.20
C GLN A 701 -21.29 15.34 -60.39
N THR A 702 -21.53 14.76 -59.22
CA THR A 702 -20.48 14.22 -58.37
C THR A 702 -20.05 12.78 -58.75
N ASP A 703 -20.96 12.02 -59.37
CA ASP A 703 -20.64 10.60 -59.75
C ASP A 703 -19.65 10.50 -60.91
N ARG A 704 -19.50 11.55 -61.74
CA ARG A 704 -18.56 11.54 -62.87
C ARG A 704 -17.10 11.89 -62.50
N GLN A 705 -16.87 12.45 -61.33
CA GLN A 705 -15.51 12.77 -60.83
C GLN A 705 -14.92 11.65 -59.95
N THR A 706 -15.77 10.89 -59.28
CA THR A 706 -15.29 9.78 -58.40
C THR A 706 -14.83 8.59 -59.21
N ASP A 707 -15.51 8.23 -60.30
CA ASP A 707 -15.09 7.10 -61.16
C ASP A 707 -13.77 7.38 -61.90
N ARG A 708 -13.44 8.63 -62.22
CA ARG A 708 -12.15 8.96 -62.85
C ARG A 708 -10.97 9.04 -61.89
N GLN A 709 -11.20 9.11 -60.59
CA GLN A 709 -10.11 9.06 -59.59
C GLN A 709 -9.84 7.65 -59.11
N THR A 710 -10.84 6.78 -59.08
CA THR A 710 -10.68 5.39 -58.68
C THR A 710 -9.88 4.57 -59.72
N ASP A 711 -10.15 4.76 -61.02
CA ASP A 711 -9.41 4.08 -62.07
C ASP A 711 -7.92 4.51 -62.18
N ARG A 712 -7.59 5.76 -61.81
CA ARG A 712 -6.21 6.23 -61.79
C ARG A 712 -5.40 5.80 -60.56
N GLN A 713 -6.04 5.39 -59.49
CA GLN A 713 -5.35 4.87 -58.29
C GLN A 713 -5.14 3.35 -58.38
N THR A 714 -6.00 2.62 -59.04
CA THR A 714 -5.85 1.17 -59.19
C THR A 714 -4.70 0.80 -60.15
N ASP A 715 -4.54 1.54 -61.26
CA ASP A 715 -3.43 1.32 -62.20
C ASP A 715 -2.05 1.67 -61.61
N ARG A 716 -1.97 2.66 -60.72
CA ARG A 716 -0.70 3.00 -60.05
C ARG A 716 -0.30 2.07 -58.91
N GLN A 717 -1.21 1.27 -58.38
CA GLN A 717 -0.88 0.28 -57.34
C GLN A 717 -0.48 -1.06 -57.90
N THR A 718 -0.98 -1.41 -59.11
CA THR A 718 -0.62 -2.66 -59.78
C THR A 718 0.81 -2.60 -60.34
N ASP A 719 1.22 -1.49 -60.93
CA ASP A 719 2.60 -1.32 -61.46
C ASP A 719 3.67 -1.25 -60.35
N ARG A 720 3.34 -0.77 -59.16
CA ARG A 720 4.29 -0.74 -58.04
C ARG A 720 4.44 -2.08 -57.29
N GLN A 721 3.53 -3.01 -57.44
CA GLN A 721 3.66 -4.35 -56.88
C GLN A 721 4.43 -5.32 -57.79
N THR A 722 4.38 -5.11 -59.11
CA THR A 722 5.11 -5.95 -60.06
C THR A 722 6.61 -5.64 -60.05
N ASP A 723 7.01 -4.38 -59.95
CA ASP A 723 8.42 -3.97 -59.84
C ASP A 723 9.11 -4.38 -58.55
N ARG A 724 8.35 -4.47 -57.41
CA ARG A 724 8.94 -4.92 -56.13
C ARG A 724 9.08 -6.43 -56.01
N GLN A 725 8.45 -7.22 -56.83
CA GLN A 725 8.63 -8.68 -56.85
C GLN A 725 9.78 -9.13 -57.76
N THR A 726 10.10 -8.36 -58.79
CA THR A 726 11.22 -8.65 -59.71
C THR A 726 12.57 -8.33 -59.07
N ASP A 727 12.68 -7.23 -58.30
CA ASP A 727 13.94 -6.86 -57.61
C ASP A 727 14.29 -7.76 -56.41
N ARG A 728 13.30 -8.44 -55.81
CA ARG A 728 13.57 -9.39 -54.72
C ARG A 728 13.98 -10.79 -55.15
N GLN A 729 13.87 -11.12 -56.40
CA GLN A 729 14.34 -12.42 -56.95
C GLN A 729 15.75 -12.38 -57.50
N THR A 730 16.25 -11.19 -57.90
CA THR A 730 17.60 -11.03 -58.43
C THR A 730 18.68 -10.95 -57.35
N ASP A 731 18.36 -10.42 -56.15
CA ASP A 731 19.34 -10.28 -55.06
C ASP A 731 19.57 -11.55 -54.20
N ARG A 732 18.86 -12.65 -54.50
CA ARG A 732 19.04 -13.93 -53.77
C ARG A 732 19.93 -14.97 -54.47
N GLN A 733 20.56 -14.63 -55.60
CA GLN A 733 21.40 -15.57 -56.34
C GLN A 733 22.88 -15.24 -56.41
N THR A 734 23.35 -14.17 -55.72
CA THR A 734 24.75 -13.76 -55.82
C THR A 734 25.57 -13.83 -54.54
N ASP A 735 25.07 -14.37 -53.40
CA ASP A 735 25.91 -14.53 -52.19
C ASP A 735 25.76 -15.97 -51.64
N ARG A 736 26.60 -16.87 -52.16
CA ARG A 736 27.24 -18.00 -51.46
C ARG A 736 28.58 -18.30 -52.11
N PRO A 737 29.70 -18.40 -51.38
CA PRO A 737 30.41 -19.63 -51.22
C PRO A 737 30.22 -20.25 -49.83
#